data_a901b19eef219eec85381bc992c8f3bd
#
_entry.id   a901b19eef219eec85381bc992c8f3bd
#
_cell.length_a   1.000
_cell.length_b   1.000
_cell.length_c   1.000
_cell.angle_alpha   90.00
_cell.angle_beta   90.00
_cell.angle_gamma   90.00
#
_symmetry.space_group_name_H-M   'P 1'
#
loop_
_entity.id
_entity.type
_entity.pdbx_description
1 polymer ?
#
loop_
_entity_poly.entity_id
_entity_poly.type
_entity_poly.pdbx_seq_one_letter_code
_entity_poly.pdbx_strand_id
1 'polypeptide(L)'
;MQMTIYDAATVGSRSNCVYPNPVTVTDADTMRQAAAFDHVCAAYKQNYRSVDNFLKADCLPMDCDNDHSDDPDDWLTPFDVAMDFPGVGMVFVYSKSHMKQKGKRGPRPRFHVYFICTETTNSEIYSSWKDRLIADYPYFDDGAKDSARFLFGVKNAQVEVYDGEITIDEFLTDRFAEWDAAQGQIPEGSRNKTMSHYAGRVIKRLGNTEEAHKQFLKEAEKCSPPLDDAELAGIWASAVKFGAKVAAQEGYIPPEQYNQDFLLMPEDFSDVGQAIVLSREYLDRLRFSPATDYIVFNGSFWEESQPNAQGIAQELTARQLEEAETEIQRCMKEMSENGAWAMLAAMGAKKAMAAFSEAQRRSFEKYERAETYRKYAIKRRDSKYISAALKEARPMIQIEQRILDADEFLLNLPSGTCDLRTGAVREHNAQDYITKQTAVDPSGDGMDVWEDALQTFFQGDADLIRYVQEIVGLAAIGKVYIEALVIAYGEGRNGKSTFWNTIARVLGTYSGNMSADTLTVGCKRNVKPELAEAKGKRMIIAAELEEGMRLNTSNVKQLCSTDEIYAEKKYKAPFSYVPTHTLVLYTNHLPRVGAIDQGTWRRLIVIPFNAKIEGKADIKNYADFLFKMAGSAVLQWIIEGAKRVISNDYKIVQPKVVRDAIQKYKENNDWLAHFLDDCCEMGDDFEAKSGEFYNAYRSYCLQMGEYTRSTTDFYSALESTGVVRKRTRTGVIIYGLKLKSEFED
;
A
#
# COMPACT_ATOMS: atom_id res chain seq x y z
N MET A 1 -32.51 24.29 -24.12
CA MET A 1 -31.33 24.99 -23.56
C MET A 1 -31.23 26.37 -24.20
N GLN A 2 -30.94 27.47 -23.43
CA GLN A 2 -30.72 28.81 -23.96
C GLN A 2 -29.73 29.54 -23.06
N MET A 3 -28.69 30.20 -23.66
CA MET A 3 -27.71 31.01 -22.94
C MET A 3 -27.18 32.11 -23.85
N THR A 4 -26.53 33.17 -23.30
CA THR A 4 -26.04 34.28 -24.05
C THR A 4 -24.51 34.38 -23.97
N ILE A 5 -23.85 34.45 -25.13
CA ILE A 5 -22.41 34.67 -25.26
C ILE A 5 -22.19 36.04 -25.96
N TYR A 6 -21.15 36.74 -25.58
CA TYR A 6 -20.83 38.06 -26.12
C TYR A 6 -19.52 38.00 -26.90
N ASP A 7 -19.58 38.28 -28.20
CA ASP A 7 -18.46 38.13 -29.11
C ASP A 7 -17.67 39.42 -29.32
N ALA A 8 -16.38 39.27 -29.54
CA ALA A 8 -15.50 40.34 -30.03
C ALA A 8 -15.55 40.40 -31.56
N ALA A 9 -15.16 41.53 -32.11
CA ALA A 9 -14.96 41.67 -33.56
C ALA A 9 -13.67 41.00 -34.09
N THR A 10 -12.81 40.50 -33.21
CA THR A 10 -11.47 39.97 -33.53
C THR A 10 -11.26 38.58 -32.94
N VAL A 11 -10.29 37.83 -33.49
CA VAL A 11 -9.93 36.49 -33.04
C VAL A 11 -8.45 36.43 -32.64
N GLY A 12 -8.15 35.85 -31.47
CA GLY A 12 -6.80 35.56 -31.03
C GLY A 12 -6.04 36.71 -30.36
N SER A 13 -6.72 37.81 -29.99
CA SER A 13 -6.12 38.99 -29.35
C SER A 13 -6.27 38.97 -27.82
N ARG A 14 -5.16 38.77 -27.10
CA ARG A 14 -5.14 38.86 -25.63
C ARG A 14 -5.46 40.27 -25.07
N SER A 15 -5.23 41.30 -25.86
CA SER A 15 -5.45 42.70 -25.48
C SER A 15 -6.87 43.17 -25.75
N ASN A 16 -7.71 42.36 -26.36
CA ASN A 16 -9.11 42.72 -26.58
C ASN A 16 -9.90 42.70 -25.29
N CYS A 17 -10.56 43.83 -24.98
CA CYS A 17 -11.42 43.95 -23.82
C CYS A 17 -12.87 44.34 -24.20
N VAL A 18 -13.22 44.41 -25.49
CA VAL A 18 -14.52 44.89 -25.97
C VAL A 18 -15.29 43.78 -26.67
N TYR A 19 -16.49 43.46 -26.16
CA TYR A 19 -17.33 42.33 -26.61
C TYR A 19 -18.76 42.83 -26.85
N PRO A 20 -19.03 43.45 -28.02
CA PRO A 20 -20.27 44.21 -28.25
C PRO A 20 -21.41 43.36 -28.82
N ASN A 21 -21.15 42.11 -29.29
CA ASN A 21 -22.12 41.33 -30.05
C ASN A 21 -22.72 40.21 -29.22
N PRO A 22 -23.95 40.34 -28.70
CA PRO A 22 -24.62 39.22 -28.03
C PRO A 22 -25.07 38.16 -29.03
N VAL A 23 -24.79 36.90 -28.75
CA VAL A 23 -25.26 35.75 -29.50
C VAL A 23 -26.04 34.84 -28.57
N THR A 24 -27.29 34.56 -28.92
CA THR A 24 -28.10 33.60 -28.19
C THR A 24 -27.80 32.20 -28.71
N VAL A 25 -27.31 31.32 -27.82
CA VAL A 25 -26.97 29.96 -28.10
C VAL A 25 -28.15 29.05 -27.72
N THR A 26 -28.67 28.31 -28.71
CA THR A 26 -29.77 27.36 -28.53
C THR A 26 -29.40 25.91 -28.97
N ASP A 27 -28.38 25.81 -29.79
CA ASP A 27 -27.94 24.54 -30.41
C ASP A 27 -26.44 24.57 -30.76
N ALA A 28 -25.94 23.48 -31.34
CA ALA A 28 -24.55 23.36 -31.73
C ALA A 28 -24.12 24.36 -32.81
N ASP A 29 -25.00 24.76 -33.71
CA ASP A 29 -24.66 25.68 -34.80
C ASP A 29 -24.53 27.12 -34.31
N THR A 30 -25.43 27.57 -33.46
CA THR A 30 -25.36 28.90 -32.82
C THR A 30 -24.13 28.97 -31.89
N MET A 31 -23.80 27.88 -31.19
CA MET A 31 -22.57 27.84 -30.41
C MET A 31 -21.32 27.88 -31.28
N ARG A 32 -21.30 27.18 -32.42
CA ARG A 32 -20.17 27.22 -33.39
C ARG A 32 -19.95 28.65 -33.94
N GLN A 33 -21.05 29.40 -34.17
CA GLN A 33 -20.96 30.76 -34.59
C GLN A 33 -20.33 31.66 -33.53
N ALA A 34 -20.81 31.60 -32.29
CA ALA A 34 -20.28 32.33 -31.15
C ALA A 34 -18.81 31.96 -30.88
N ALA A 35 -18.50 30.68 -30.81
CA ALA A 35 -17.13 30.18 -30.53
C ALA A 35 -16.12 30.50 -31.66
N ALA A 36 -16.55 30.96 -32.84
CA ALA A 36 -15.64 31.37 -33.91
C ALA A 36 -14.87 32.66 -33.60
N PHE A 37 -15.33 33.48 -32.69
CA PHE A 37 -14.72 34.73 -32.25
C PHE A 37 -14.23 34.61 -30.80
N ASP A 38 -13.30 35.55 -30.41
CA ASP A 38 -12.97 35.69 -28.99
C ASP A 38 -14.24 36.19 -28.26
N HIS A 39 -14.58 35.57 -27.13
CA HIS A 39 -15.86 35.78 -26.49
C HIS A 39 -15.82 35.72 -24.97
N VAL A 40 -16.89 36.18 -24.35
CA VAL A 40 -17.14 36.12 -22.91
C VAL A 40 -18.58 35.67 -22.64
N CYS A 41 -18.81 35.10 -21.44
CA CYS A 41 -20.14 34.63 -21.02
C CYS A 41 -20.89 35.61 -20.10
N ALA A 42 -20.44 36.84 -20.01
CA ALA A 42 -21.10 37.87 -19.23
C ALA A 42 -21.20 39.18 -20.01
N ALA A 43 -22.26 39.97 -19.75
CA ALA A 43 -22.38 41.33 -20.18
C ALA A 43 -21.57 42.27 -19.27
N TYR A 44 -21.00 43.33 -19.89
CA TYR A 44 -20.21 44.33 -19.15
C TYR A 44 -20.67 45.74 -19.51
N LYS A 45 -20.51 46.70 -18.56
CA LYS A 45 -20.79 48.12 -18.82
C LYS A 45 -19.97 48.59 -20.03
N GLN A 46 -20.66 49.26 -20.96
CA GLN A 46 -20.06 49.73 -22.21
C GLN A 46 -19.35 48.63 -23.03
N ASN A 47 -19.77 47.37 -22.85
CA ASN A 47 -19.19 46.20 -23.47
C ASN A 47 -17.69 45.98 -23.13
N TYR A 48 -17.16 46.70 -22.12
CA TYR A 48 -15.76 46.62 -21.72
C TYR A 48 -15.55 45.62 -20.57
N ARG A 49 -14.84 44.56 -20.87
CA ARG A 49 -14.56 43.43 -19.97
C ARG A 49 -13.69 43.84 -18.79
N SER A 50 -14.24 43.86 -17.60
CA SER A 50 -13.54 43.90 -16.32
C SER A 50 -14.47 43.40 -15.22
N VAL A 51 -13.92 42.95 -14.10
CA VAL A 51 -14.71 42.52 -12.95
C VAL A 51 -15.65 43.61 -12.46
N ASP A 52 -15.18 44.89 -12.38
CA ASP A 52 -15.94 46.01 -11.91
C ASP A 52 -17.08 46.46 -12.89
N ASN A 53 -16.99 46.00 -14.13
CA ASN A 53 -17.98 46.30 -15.16
C ASN A 53 -19.01 45.20 -15.36
N PHE A 54 -18.96 44.10 -14.59
CA PHE A 54 -19.91 43.01 -14.69
C PHE A 54 -21.35 43.50 -14.56
N LEU A 55 -22.21 43.10 -15.46
CA LEU A 55 -23.62 43.44 -15.46
C LEU A 55 -24.51 42.22 -15.18
N LYS A 56 -24.35 41.17 -15.97
CA LYS A 56 -25.10 39.96 -15.82
C LYS A 56 -24.47 38.79 -16.58
N ALA A 57 -24.82 37.55 -16.18
CA ALA A 57 -24.50 36.35 -16.90
C ALA A 57 -25.58 35.27 -16.70
N ASP A 58 -25.86 34.49 -17.76
CA ASP A 58 -26.74 33.32 -17.79
C ASP A 58 -26.00 32.07 -18.25
N CYS A 59 -24.68 32.20 -18.40
CA CYS A 59 -23.78 31.12 -18.84
C CYS A 59 -22.48 31.17 -18.02
N LEU A 60 -22.00 30.00 -17.56
CA LEU A 60 -20.81 29.87 -16.74
C LEU A 60 -19.78 29.01 -17.45
N PRO A 61 -18.68 29.55 -17.97
CA PRO A 61 -17.64 28.82 -18.67
C PRO A 61 -16.59 28.27 -17.69
N MET A 62 -16.17 27.01 -17.92
CA MET A 62 -15.06 26.36 -17.25
C MET A 62 -14.10 25.76 -18.28
N ASP A 63 -12.82 25.72 -17.94
CA ASP A 63 -11.78 25.14 -18.79
C ASP A 63 -11.41 23.74 -18.28
N CYS A 64 -11.37 22.76 -19.17
CA CYS A 64 -10.83 21.44 -18.90
C CYS A 64 -9.65 21.16 -19.85
N ASP A 65 -8.46 21.40 -19.35
CA ASP A 65 -7.21 21.23 -20.11
C ASP A 65 -6.59 19.83 -19.87
N ASN A 66 -7.19 18.98 -19.00
CA ASN A 66 -6.67 17.70 -18.57
C ASN A 66 -5.23 17.79 -18.00
N ASP A 67 -4.92 18.93 -17.37
CA ASP A 67 -3.59 19.18 -16.79
C ASP A 67 -3.43 18.58 -15.36
N HIS A 68 -4.49 17.96 -14.82
CA HIS A 68 -4.50 17.29 -13.51
C HIS A 68 -3.75 15.95 -13.52
N SER A 69 -3.64 15.30 -14.69
CA SER A 69 -2.85 14.06 -14.86
C SER A 69 -2.11 14.05 -16.20
N ASP A 70 -0.94 13.43 -16.23
CA ASP A 70 -0.21 13.11 -17.45
C ASP A 70 -0.58 11.72 -18.01
N ASP A 71 -1.38 10.94 -17.27
CA ASP A 71 -1.90 9.66 -17.71
C ASP A 71 -3.11 9.84 -18.64
N PRO A 72 -3.08 9.32 -19.87
CA PRO A 72 -4.22 9.38 -20.79
C PRO A 72 -5.49 8.72 -20.26
N ASP A 73 -5.38 7.71 -19.40
CA ASP A 73 -6.54 7.02 -18.81
C ASP A 73 -7.28 7.90 -17.79
N ASP A 74 -6.62 8.91 -17.22
CA ASP A 74 -7.22 9.89 -16.33
C ASP A 74 -7.80 11.11 -17.08
N TRP A 75 -7.59 11.21 -18.40
CA TRP A 75 -8.10 12.35 -19.15
C TRP A 75 -9.59 12.25 -19.36
N LEU A 76 -10.24 13.33 -19.04
CA LEU A 76 -11.68 13.47 -19.19
C LEU A 76 -12.05 13.92 -20.60
N THR A 77 -13.17 13.38 -21.08
CA THR A 77 -13.85 13.81 -22.29
C THR A 77 -15.09 14.62 -21.92
N PRO A 78 -15.76 15.32 -22.87
CA PRO A 78 -17.06 15.93 -22.63
C PRO A 78 -18.09 14.98 -22.02
N PHE A 79 -18.05 13.70 -22.42
CA PHE A 79 -18.93 12.67 -21.88
C PHE A 79 -18.71 12.45 -20.38
N ASP A 80 -17.44 12.37 -19.94
CA ASP A 80 -17.12 12.17 -18.52
C ASP A 80 -17.59 13.33 -17.66
N VAL A 81 -17.32 14.56 -18.13
CA VAL A 81 -17.77 15.77 -17.45
C VAL A 81 -19.31 15.84 -17.41
N ALA A 82 -19.98 15.49 -18.52
CA ALA A 82 -21.46 15.48 -18.55
C ALA A 82 -22.06 14.47 -17.56
N MET A 83 -21.39 13.34 -17.32
CA MET A 83 -21.81 12.35 -16.32
C MET A 83 -21.67 12.88 -14.89
N ASP A 84 -20.76 13.80 -14.64
CA ASP A 84 -20.62 14.47 -13.33
C ASP A 84 -21.76 15.46 -13.03
N PHE A 85 -22.46 15.91 -14.05
CA PHE A 85 -23.53 16.92 -13.95
C PHE A 85 -24.87 16.41 -14.57
N PRO A 86 -25.45 15.34 -14.05
CA PRO A 86 -26.67 14.75 -14.63
C PRO A 86 -27.85 15.75 -14.58
N GLY A 87 -28.48 15.94 -15.72
CA GLY A 87 -29.64 16.84 -15.87
C GLY A 87 -29.29 18.31 -16.04
N VAL A 88 -28.01 18.71 -15.91
CA VAL A 88 -27.57 20.07 -16.14
C VAL A 88 -27.42 20.35 -17.62
N GLY A 89 -27.99 21.48 -18.11
CA GLY A 89 -27.77 21.92 -19.48
C GLY A 89 -26.37 22.46 -19.69
N MET A 90 -25.63 21.95 -20.71
CA MET A 90 -24.26 22.37 -20.98
C MET A 90 -23.84 22.18 -22.42
N VAL A 91 -22.86 22.97 -22.85
CA VAL A 91 -22.26 22.87 -24.19
C VAL A 91 -20.74 22.77 -24.05
N PHE A 92 -20.14 21.89 -24.81
CA PHE A 92 -18.70 21.73 -24.90
C PHE A 92 -18.17 22.25 -26.22
N VAL A 93 -17.06 22.96 -26.15
CA VAL A 93 -16.34 23.47 -27.32
C VAL A 93 -14.88 23.07 -27.22
N TYR A 94 -14.40 22.30 -28.16
CA TYR A 94 -12.99 21.89 -28.19
C TYR A 94 -12.08 23.09 -28.44
N SER A 95 -11.08 23.24 -27.57
CA SER A 95 -10.17 24.40 -27.64
C SER A 95 -9.24 24.34 -28.84
N LYS A 96 -8.68 25.47 -29.27
CA LYS A 96 -7.66 25.52 -30.33
C LYS A 96 -6.40 24.67 -30.03
N SER A 97 -6.18 24.34 -28.76
CA SER A 97 -5.07 23.51 -28.28
C SER A 97 -5.45 22.04 -28.09
N HIS A 98 -6.69 21.66 -28.44
CA HIS A 98 -7.13 20.26 -28.40
C HIS A 98 -6.21 19.37 -29.21
N MET A 99 -5.75 18.27 -28.61
CA MET A 99 -4.81 17.30 -29.20
C MET A 99 -3.52 17.92 -29.76
N LYS A 100 -3.07 19.04 -29.19
CA LYS A 100 -1.81 19.73 -29.56
C LYS A 100 -0.95 19.97 -28.33
N GLN A 101 0.36 20.07 -28.55
CA GLN A 101 1.29 20.47 -27.51
C GLN A 101 0.98 21.89 -27.01
N LYS A 102 0.90 22.10 -25.68
CA LYS A 102 0.71 23.39 -25.02
C LYS A 102 1.80 23.58 -23.96
N GLY A 103 2.77 24.44 -24.25
CA GLY A 103 3.93 24.64 -23.37
C GLY A 103 4.76 23.38 -23.18
N LYS A 104 4.89 22.89 -21.95
CA LYS A 104 5.59 21.65 -21.60
C LYS A 104 4.67 20.41 -21.62
N ARG A 105 3.37 20.58 -21.79
CA ARG A 105 2.36 19.53 -21.77
C ARG A 105 2.14 18.95 -23.16
N GLY A 106 2.12 17.64 -23.29
CA GLY A 106 1.84 16.91 -24.53
C GLY A 106 0.42 17.12 -25.08
N PRO A 107 0.15 16.56 -26.28
CA PRO A 107 -1.20 16.54 -26.87
C PRO A 107 -2.15 15.80 -25.94
N ARG A 108 -3.31 16.43 -25.63
CA ARG A 108 -4.38 15.85 -24.80
C ARG A 108 -5.71 16.48 -25.12
N PRO A 109 -6.86 15.87 -24.74
CA PRO A 109 -8.18 16.48 -24.86
C PRO A 109 -8.21 17.81 -24.10
N ARG A 110 -8.60 18.89 -24.78
CA ARG A 110 -8.78 20.21 -24.17
C ARG A 110 -10.05 20.84 -24.72
N PHE A 111 -10.92 21.23 -23.80
CA PHE A 111 -12.21 21.82 -24.16
C PHE A 111 -12.68 22.80 -23.09
N HIS A 112 -13.59 23.65 -23.49
CA HIS A 112 -14.35 24.52 -22.58
C HIS A 112 -15.74 23.91 -22.41
N VAL A 113 -16.27 23.94 -21.20
CA VAL A 113 -17.66 23.63 -20.91
C VAL A 113 -18.39 24.90 -20.54
N TYR A 114 -19.58 25.10 -21.11
CA TYR A 114 -20.46 26.24 -20.87
C TYR A 114 -21.72 25.70 -20.21
N PHE A 115 -21.83 25.91 -18.90
CA PHE A 115 -22.99 25.53 -18.12
C PHE A 115 -24.07 26.63 -18.22
N ILE A 116 -25.32 26.22 -18.33
CA ILE A 116 -26.43 27.15 -18.12
C ILE A 116 -26.50 27.45 -16.64
N CYS A 117 -26.62 28.73 -16.28
CA CYS A 117 -26.86 29.15 -14.90
C CYS A 117 -28.09 30.11 -14.86
N THR A 118 -28.69 30.22 -13.68
CA THR A 118 -29.71 31.26 -13.45
C THR A 118 -29.09 32.65 -13.68
N GLU A 119 -29.77 33.51 -14.44
CA GLU A 119 -29.26 34.87 -14.72
C GLU A 119 -28.93 35.56 -13.41
N THR A 120 -27.66 35.92 -13.23
CA THR A 120 -27.19 36.65 -12.06
C THR A 120 -26.59 38.00 -12.45
N THR A 121 -26.86 39.03 -11.64
CA THR A 121 -26.26 40.36 -11.77
C THR A 121 -25.14 40.59 -10.72
N ASN A 122 -24.85 39.58 -9.89
CA ASN A 122 -23.84 39.68 -8.83
C ASN A 122 -22.57 38.89 -9.24
N SER A 123 -21.47 39.63 -9.44
CA SER A 123 -20.18 39.07 -9.83
C SER A 123 -19.53 38.17 -8.78
N GLU A 124 -19.82 38.42 -7.48
CA GLU A 124 -19.28 37.61 -6.38
C GLU A 124 -20.00 36.26 -6.33
N ILE A 125 -21.33 36.20 -6.49
CA ILE A 125 -22.10 34.98 -6.59
C ILE A 125 -21.64 34.14 -7.80
N TYR A 126 -21.48 34.79 -8.94
CA TYR A 126 -21.01 34.15 -10.16
C TYR A 126 -19.61 33.54 -10.01
N SER A 127 -18.68 34.27 -9.36
CA SER A 127 -17.35 33.76 -9.06
C SER A 127 -17.37 32.63 -8.01
N SER A 128 -18.26 32.69 -7.02
CA SER A 128 -18.39 31.68 -5.98
C SER A 128 -18.85 30.33 -6.56
N TRP A 129 -19.69 30.30 -7.58
CA TRP A 129 -20.05 29.05 -8.30
C TRP A 129 -18.84 28.42 -8.98
N LYS A 130 -17.97 29.26 -9.60
CA LYS A 130 -16.72 28.77 -10.22
C LYS A 130 -15.74 28.23 -9.20
N ASP A 131 -15.53 28.95 -8.08
CA ASP A 131 -14.64 28.50 -7.01
C ASP A 131 -15.08 27.15 -6.45
N ARG A 132 -16.38 26.99 -6.32
CA ARG A 132 -16.97 25.73 -5.85
C ARG A 132 -16.81 24.60 -6.85
N LEU A 133 -17.02 24.86 -8.14
CA LEU A 133 -16.79 23.86 -9.19
C LEU A 133 -15.34 23.40 -9.21
N ILE A 134 -14.38 24.30 -9.03
CA ILE A 134 -12.96 23.94 -8.98
C ILE A 134 -12.64 23.14 -7.72
N ALA A 135 -13.24 23.48 -6.58
CA ALA A 135 -13.04 22.75 -5.32
C ALA A 135 -13.61 21.32 -5.36
N ASP A 136 -14.82 21.18 -5.92
CA ASP A 136 -15.51 19.89 -5.99
C ASP A 136 -15.04 19.03 -7.17
N TYR A 137 -14.51 19.65 -8.24
CA TYR A 137 -14.07 19.02 -9.48
C TYR A 137 -12.66 19.51 -9.88
N PRO A 138 -11.59 18.97 -9.29
CA PRO A 138 -10.21 19.46 -9.45
C PRO A 138 -9.64 19.36 -10.88
N TYR A 139 -10.36 18.78 -11.81
CA TYR A 139 -9.98 18.74 -13.22
C TYR A 139 -10.28 20.03 -13.99
N PHE A 140 -11.03 20.97 -13.41
CA PHE A 140 -11.19 22.30 -13.97
C PHE A 140 -9.99 23.20 -13.67
N ASP A 141 -9.61 24.03 -14.65
CA ASP A 141 -8.45 24.92 -14.53
C ASP A 141 -8.71 26.02 -13.49
N ASP A 142 -7.79 26.14 -12.54
CA ASP A 142 -7.76 27.19 -11.50
C ASP A 142 -7.76 28.63 -12.06
N GLY A 143 -7.29 28.81 -13.30
CA GLY A 143 -7.26 30.11 -13.98
C GLY A 143 -8.63 30.65 -14.40
N ALA A 144 -9.72 29.90 -14.21
CA ALA A 144 -11.06 30.25 -14.67
C ALA A 144 -11.94 30.99 -13.64
N LYS A 145 -11.40 31.38 -12.47
CA LYS A 145 -12.14 31.84 -11.29
C LYS A 145 -12.87 33.18 -11.44
N ASP A 146 -12.31 34.12 -12.18
CA ASP A 146 -12.87 35.50 -12.22
C ASP A 146 -14.14 35.61 -13.08
N SER A 147 -14.95 36.61 -12.79
CA SER A 147 -16.17 36.94 -13.54
C SER A 147 -15.89 37.62 -14.88
N ALA A 148 -14.63 37.95 -15.18
CA ALA A 148 -14.18 38.57 -16.42
C ALA A 148 -13.38 37.61 -17.31
N ARG A 149 -13.56 36.29 -17.17
CA ARG A 149 -12.90 35.28 -18.02
C ARG A 149 -13.30 35.46 -19.47
N PHE A 150 -12.30 35.49 -20.39
CA PHE A 150 -12.53 35.43 -21.82
C PHE A 150 -11.98 34.16 -22.43
N LEU A 151 -12.54 33.74 -23.55
CA LEU A 151 -12.18 32.53 -24.27
C LEU A 151 -11.76 32.90 -25.70
N PHE A 152 -10.75 32.20 -26.20
CA PHE A 152 -10.27 32.44 -27.56
C PHE A 152 -11.17 31.78 -28.60
N GLY A 153 -11.43 32.48 -29.67
CA GLY A 153 -12.19 31.97 -30.80
C GLY A 153 -11.50 30.79 -31.52
N VAL A 154 -12.29 29.83 -31.94
CA VAL A 154 -11.87 28.64 -32.69
C VAL A 154 -12.74 28.54 -33.94
N LYS A 155 -12.15 28.81 -35.13
CA LYS A 155 -12.86 28.61 -36.39
C LYS A 155 -13.19 27.15 -36.61
N ASN A 156 -14.42 26.83 -36.98
CA ASN A 156 -14.94 25.47 -37.17
C ASN A 156 -14.75 24.60 -35.93
N ALA A 157 -15.04 25.14 -34.73
CA ALA A 157 -14.96 24.41 -33.48
C ALA A 157 -15.84 23.16 -33.51
N GLN A 158 -15.33 22.07 -32.97
CA GLN A 158 -16.17 20.91 -32.65
C GLN A 158 -16.97 21.26 -31.40
N VAL A 159 -18.27 20.96 -31.42
CA VAL A 159 -19.23 21.32 -30.38
C VAL A 159 -20.08 20.10 -30.05
N GLU A 160 -20.22 19.81 -28.76
CA GLU A 160 -21.16 18.82 -28.24
C GLU A 160 -22.18 19.53 -27.33
N VAL A 161 -23.45 19.17 -27.45
CA VAL A 161 -24.55 19.76 -26.68
C VAL A 161 -25.20 18.72 -25.82
N TYR A 162 -25.36 19.00 -24.54
CA TYR A 162 -26.03 18.17 -23.57
C TYR A 162 -27.26 18.93 -23.04
N ASP A 163 -28.44 18.55 -23.53
CA ASP A 163 -29.66 19.17 -23.06
C ASP A 163 -29.96 18.76 -21.63
N GLY A 164 -30.29 19.74 -20.80
CA GLY A 164 -30.68 19.56 -19.42
C GLY A 164 -31.70 20.62 -19.01
N GLU A 165 -32.50 20.30 -18.01
CA GLU A 165 -33.54 21.18 -17.45
C GLU A 165 -33.06 21.91 -16.19
N ILE A 166 -31.94 21.48 -15.60
CA ILE A 166 -31.37 22.01 -14.36
C ILE A 166 -30.25 22.99 -14.68
N THR A 167 -30.18 24.10 -13.98
CA THR A 167 -29.04 25.04 -14.04
C THR A 167 -27.92 24.59 -13.12
N ILE A 168 -26.67 25.05 -13.38
CA ILE A 168 -25.52 24.64 -12.59
C ILE A 168 -25.60 25.10 -11.13
N ASP A 169 -26.17 26.29 -10.88
CA ASP A 169 -26.35 26.82 -9.54
C ASP A 169 -27.42 26.06 -8.75
N GLU A 170 -28.52 25.61 -9.39
CA GLU A 170 -29.49 24.67 -8.78
C GLU A 170 -28.80 23.35 -8.42
N PHE A 171 -28.06 22.77 -9.34
CA PHE A 171 -27.32 21.54 -9.12
C PHE A 171 -26.31 21.65 -7.96
N LEU A 172 -25.61 22.77 -7.86
CA LEU A 172 -24.68 23.02 -6.76
C LEU A 172 -25.39 23.23 -5.41
N THR A 173 -26.63 23.69 -5.38
CA THR A 173 -27.40 23.95 -4.15
C THR A 173 -27.96 22.67 -3.53
N ASP A 174 -28.43 21.71 -4.33
CA ASP A 174 -28.98 20.43 -3.87
C ASP A 174 -27.95 19.49 -3.22
N ARG A 175 -26.68 19.69 -3.48
CA ARG A 175 -25.60 18.77 -3.03
C ARG A 175 -25.20 18.89 -1.56
N PHE A 176 -25.66 19.89 -0.80
CA PHE A 176 -25.12 20.17 0.54
C PHE A 176 -25.68 19.33 1.69
N ALA A 177 -26.73 18.54 1.46
CA ALA A 177 -27.33 17.73 2.51
C ALA A 177 -26.67 16.38 2.79
N GLU A 178 -25.73 15.91 1.94
CA GLU A 178 -25.36 14.50 1.90
C GLU A 178 -23.86 14.14 2.10
N TRP A 179 -22.97 15.11 2.33
CA TRP A 179 -21.54 14.79 2.40
C TRP A 179 -20.94 14.89 3.81
N ASP A 180 -21.43 14.06 4.71
CA ASP A 180 -20.74 13.77 5.96
C ASP A 180 -21.00 12.31 6.37
N ALA A 181 -20.31 11.34 5.75
CA ALA A 181 -20.03 10.04 6.37
C ALA A 181 -19.30 9.04 5.45
N ALA A 182 -18.17 8.60 5.92
CA ALA A 182 -17.64 7.23 5.91
C ALA A 182 -16.99 6.66 4.63
N GLN A 183 -15.75 6.54 4.75
CA GLN A 183 -14.79 5.50 4.31
C GLN A 183 -15.41 4.20 3.75
N GLY A 184 -15.26 3.99 2.44
CA GLY A 184 -15.27 2.65 1.86
C GLY A 184 -16.62 2.02 1.51
N GLN A 185 -17.74 2.55 1.97
CA GLN A 185 -19.10 2.11 1.60
C GLN A 185 -19.85 3.24 0.88
N ILE A 186 -20.67 2.88 -0.10
CA ILE A 186 -21.51 3.82 -0.84
C ILE A 186 -22.84 3.95 -0.07
N PRO A 187 -23.11 5.07 0.62
CA PRO A 187 -24.30 5.22 1.47
C PRO A 187 -25.59 5.37 0.68
N GLU A 188 -26.74 5.14 1.32
CA GLU A 188 -28.08 5.06 0.70
C GLU A 188 -28.44 6.26 -0.19
N GLY A 189 -28.14 7.48 0.21
CA GLY A 189 -28.48 8.69 -0.55
C GLY A 189 -27.62 8.92 -1.81
N SER A 190 -26.46 8.26 -1.94
CA SER A 190 -25.52 8.46 -3.07
C SER A 190 -25.39 7.24 -3.98
N ARG A 191 -25.99 6.08 -3.65
CA ARG A 191 -25.83 4.81 -4.37
C ARG A 191 -26.10 4.93 -5.86
N ASN A 192 -27.30 5.37 -6.23
CA ASN A 192 -27.74 5.45 -7.62
C ASN A 192 -26.86 6.39 -8.44
N LYS A 193 -26.43 7.50 -7.85
CA LYS A 193 -25.56 8.48 -8.51
C LYS A 193 -24.14 7.92 -8.71
N THR A 194 -23.53 7.38 -7.66
CA THR A 194 -22.19 6.79 -7.72
C THR A 194 -22.15 5.63 -8.71
N MET A 195 -23.16 4.76 -8.67
CA MET A 195 -23.27 3.64 -9.61
C MET A 195 -23.55 4.07 -11.05
N SER A 196 -24.32 5.16 -11.27
CA SER A 196 -24.52 5.73 -12.61
C SER A 196 -23.21 6.25 -13.20
N HIS A 197 -22.40 6.95 -12.39
CA HIS A 197 -21.07 7.44 -12.81
C HIS A 197 -20.13 6.28 -13.12
N TYR A 198 -20.14 5.25 -12.28
CA TYR A 198 -19.31 4.07 -12.50
C TYR A 198 -19.72 3.32 -13.76
N ALA A 199 -21.02 3.10 -13.96
CA ALA A 199 -21.55 2.49 -15.18
C ALA A 199 -21.13 3.25 -16.44
N GLY A 200 -21.22 4.59 -16.41
CA GLY A 200 -20.80 5.45 -17.52
C GLY A 200 -19.30 5.30 -17.83
N ARG A 201 -18.44 5.29 -16.82
CA ARG A 201 -16.99 5.09 -16.99
C ARG A 201 -16.64 3.73 -17.56
N VAL A 202 -17.28 2.67 -17.06
CA VAL A 202 -17.03 1.29 -17.52
C VAL A 202 -17.53 1.12 -18.97
N ILE A 203 -18.68 1.66 -19.31
CA ILE A 203 -19.22 1.61 -20.68
C ILE A 203 -18.33 2.41 -21.64
N LYS A 204 -17.78 3.55 -21.23
CA LYS A 204 -16.81 4.30 -22.01
C LYS A 204 -15.56 3.47 -22.30
N ARG A 205 -15.03 2.79 -21.28
CA ARG A 205 -13.74 2.06 -21.35
C ARG A 205 -13.85 0.74 -22.11
N LEU A 206 -14.90 -0.03 -21.86
CA LEU A 206 -15.07 -1.40 -22.34
C LEU A 206 -16.25 -1.57 -23.30
N GLY A 207 -16.98 -0.50 -23.59
CA GLY A 207 -18.24 -0.59 -24.33
C GLY A 207 -19.35 -1.29 -23.55
N ASN A 208 -20.49 -1.55 -24.21
CA ASN A 208 -21.57 -2.34 -23.63
C ASN A 208 -21.26 -3.85 -23.76
N THR A 209 -20.30 -4.34 -23.00
CA THR A 209 -19.83 -5.72 -23.01
C THR A 209 -20.24 -6.47 -21.73
N GLU A 210 -20.21 -7.79 -21.77
CA GLU A 210 -20.48 -8.63 -20.58
C GLU A 210 -19.44 -8.38 -19.47
N GLU A 211 -18.21 -8.12 -19.84
CA GLU A 211 -17.13 -7.79 -18.91
C GLU A 211 -17.35 -6.43 -18.21
N ALA A 212 -17.77 -5.43 -18.98
CA ALA A 212 -18.15 -4.12 -18.45
C ALA A 212 -19.29 -4.24 -17.43
N HIS A 213 -20.33 -5.03 -17.75
CA HIS A 213 -21.44 -5.27 -16.84
C HIS A 213 -21.02 -6.01 -15.56
N LYS A 214 -20.13 -7.00 -15.69
CA LYS A 214 -19.58 -7.73 -14.53
C LYS A 214 -18.77 -6.82 -13.58
N GLN A 215 -17.96 -5.90 -14.12
CA GLN A 215 -17.23 -4.91 -13.32
C GLN A 215 -18.19 -3.95 -12.61
N PHE A 216 -19.25 -3.51 -13.28
CA PHE A 216 -20.29 -2.68 -12.68
C PHE A 216 -20.99 -3.38 -11.50
N LEU A 217 -21.37 -4.64 -11.65
CA LEU A 217 -22.00 -5.42 -10.57
C LEU A 217 -21.06 -5.61 -9.38
N LYS A 218 -19.77 -5.87 -9.62
CA LYS A 218 -18.75 -5.97 -8.56
C LYS A 218 -18.60 -4.67 -7.75
N GLU A 219 -18.68 -3.51 -8.40
CA GLU A 219 -18.64 -2.22 -7.69
C GLU A 219 -19.91 -1.97 -6.88
N ALA A 220 -21.06 -2.43 -7.37
CA ALA A 220 -22.35 -2.31 -6.69
C ALA A 220 -22.40 -3.05 -5.34
N GLU A 221 -21.56 -4.06 -5.14
CA GLU A 221 -21.44 -4.78 -3.86
C GLU A 221 -20.99 -3.86 -2.70
N LYS A 222 -20.38 -2.71 -3.02
CA LYS A 222 -19.99 -1.70 -2.02
C LYS A 222 -21.14 -0.85 -1.52
N CYS A 223 -22.33 -0.94 -2.11
CA CYS A 223 -23.51 -0.17 -1.70
C CYS A 223 -24.07 -0.67 -0.37
N SER A 224 -24.33 0.25 0.55
CA SER A 224 -24.92 -0.09 1.86
C SER A 224 -26.11 0.85 2.18
N PRO A 225 -27.33 0.30 2.30
CA PRO A 225 -27.77 -1.07 1.98
C PRO A 225 -27.58 -1.41 0.49
N PRO A 226 -27.53 -2.69 0.09
CA PRO A 226 -27.38 -3.09 -1.32
C PRO A 226 -28.48 -2.52 -2.20
N LEU A 227 -28.17 -2.24 -3.48
CA LEU A 227 -29.14 -1.95 -4.51
C LEU A 227 -29.84 -3.26 -4.95
N ASP A 228 -31.13 -3.20 -5.27
CA ASP A 228 -31.80 -4.36 -5.82
C ASP A 228 -31.48 -4.57 -7.32
N ASP A 229 -31.75 -5.77 -7.82
CA ASP A 229 -31.44 -6.14 -9.21
C ASP A 229 -32.15 -5.26 -10.23
N ALA A 230 -33.37 -4.76 -9.92
CA ALA A 230 -34.12 -3.88 -10.80
C ALA A 230 -33.51 -2.47 -10.83
N GLU A 231 -33.06 -1.95 -9.69
CA GLU A 231 -32.32 -0.68 -9.62
C GLU A 231 -31.02 -0.76 -10.40
N LEU A 232 -30.23 -1.83 -10.21
CA LEU A 232 -28.97 -2.04 -10.94
C LEU A 232 -29.17 -2.15 -12.45
N ALA A 233 -30.18 -2.92 -12.88
CA ALA A 233 -30.54 -3.03 -14.29
C ALA A 233 -31.02 -1.69 -14.88
N GLY A 234 -31.75 -0.90 -14.10
CA GLY A 234 -32.18 0.45 -14.49
C GLY A 234 -31.04 1.43 -14.68
N ILE A 235 -30.08 1.44 -13.75
CA ILE A 235 -28.87 2.28 -13.81
C ILE A 235 -28.03 1.89 -15.03
N TRP A 236 -27.79 0.59 -15.24
CA TRP A 236 -27.01 0.10 -16.38
C TRP A 236 -27.68 0.46 -17.72
N ALA A 237 -28.98 0.18 -17.88
CA ALA A 237 -29.71 0.51 -19.10
C ALA A 237 -29.72 2.01 -19.39
N SER A 238 -29.81 2.85 -18.36
CA SER A 238 -29.76 4.30 -18.49
C SER A 238 -28.37 4.76 -18.96
N ALA A 239 -27.31 4.21 -18.41
CA ALA A 239 -25.93 4.52 -18.81
C ALA A 239 -25.65 4.08 -20.25
N VAL A 240 -26.08 2.89 -20.66
CA VAL A 240 -25.98 2.40 -22.06
C VAL A 240 -26.76 3.31 -23.03
N LYS A 241 -28.00 3.67 -22.68
CA LYS A 241 -28.85 4.57 -23.50
C LYS A 241 -28.22 5.97 -23.60
N PHE A 242 -27.69 6.48 -22.52
CA PHE A 242 -27.00 7.78 -22.51
C PHE A 242 -25.72 7.73 -23.36
N GLY A 243 -24.87 6.72 -23.21
CA GLY A 243 -23.68 6.53 -24.04
C GLY A 243 -23.99 6.45 -25.52
N ALA A 244 -25.04 5.71 -25.90
CA ALA A 244 -25.52 5.62 -27.30
C ALA A 244 -26.03 6.98 -27.81
N LYS A 245 -26.77 7.74 -27.00
CA LYS A 245 -27.25 9.09 -27.33
C LYS A 245 -26.08 10.06 -27.55
N VAL A 246 -25.05 10.00 -26.71
CA VAL A 246 -23.85 10.81 -26.84
C VAL A 246 -23.06 10.46 -28.09
N ALA A 247 -22.87 9.17 -28.35
CA ALA A 247 -22.16 8.72 -29.55
C ALA A 247 -22.85 9.10 -30.88
N ALA A 248 -24.17 9.35 -30.85
CA ALA A 248 -24.94 9.79 -32.00
C ALA A 248 -24.97 11.32 -32.21
N GLN A 249 -24.35 12.12 -31.30
CA GLN A 249 -24.33 13.57 -31.44
C GLN A 249 -23.34 14.06 -32.50
N GLU A 250 -23.70 15.13 -33.18
CA GLU A 250 -22.80 15.77 -34.14
C GLU A 250 -21.61 16.41 -33.40
N GLY A 251 -20.41 16.06 -33.83
CA GLY A 251 -19.17 16.54 -33.21
C GLY A 251 -18.65 15.63 -32.08
N TYR A 252 -19.35 14.51 -31.78
CA TYR A 252 -18.81 13.54 -30.84
C TYR A 252 -17.50 12.94 -31.34
N ILE A 253 -16.48 12.94 -30.47
CA ILE A 253 -15.18 12.35 -30.74
C ILE A 253 -15.07 11.07 -29.91
N PRO A 254 -15.06 9.87 -30.54
CA PRO A 254 -14.95 8.61 -29.80
C PRO A 254 -13.62 8.53 -29.03
N PRO A 255 -13.60 7.80 -27.90
CA PRO A 255 -12.39 7.63 -27.08
C PRO A 255 -11.17 7.15 -27.88
N GLU A 256 -11.37 6.31 -28.90
CA GLU A 256 -10.31 5.79 -29.77
C GLU A 256 -9.59 6.90 -30.56
N GLN A 257 -10.22 8.04 -30.77
CA GLN A 257 -9.58 9.22 -31.40
C GLN A 257 -8.71 10.03 -30.45
N TYR A 258 -8.90 9.88 -29.12
CA TYR A 258 -8.01 10.46 -28.12
C TYR A 258 -6.78 9.57 -27.89
N ASN A 259 -6.96 8.25 -28.06
CA ASN A 259 -5.88 7.32 -27.95
C ASN A 259 -4.94 7.52 -29.13
N GLN A 260 -3.65 7.67 -28.86
CA GLN A 260 -2.63 7.69 -29.89
C GLN A 260 -2.70 6.37 -30.68
N ASP A 261 -2.30 6.39 -31.93
CA ASP A 261 -2.20 5.17 -32.79
C ASP A 261 -1.37 4.05 -32.12
N PHE A 262 -0.62 4.36 -31.05
CA PHE A 262 0.22 3.46 -30.29
C PHE A 262 0.14 3.78 -28.78
N LEU A 263 -0.36 2.83 -27.99
CA LEU A 263 -0.49 2.96 -26.52
C LEU A 263 0.86 2.83 -25.79
N LEU A 264 1.75 1.98 -26.32
CA LEU A 264 3.03 1.65 -25.68
C LEU A 264 4.22 2.37 -26.32
N MET A 265 4.01 3.19 -27.33
CA MET A 265 5.07 3.96 -27.95
C MET A 265 5.46 5.14 -27.03
N PRO A 266 6.73 5.26 -26.61
CA PRO A 266 7.16 6.39 -25.81
C PRO A 266 7.09 7.70 -26.59
N GLU A 267 6.90 8.82 -25.91
CA GLU A 267 6.87 10.15 -26.53
C GLU A 267 8.19 10.49 -27.22
N ASP A 268 9.29 10.06 -26.62
CA ASP A 268 10.64 10.12 -27.20
C ASP A 268 11.31 8.74 -27.17
N PHE A 269 12.20 8.48 -28.10
CA PHE A 269 12.90 7.20 -28.21
C PHE A 269 14.18 7.14 -27.35
N SER A 270 14.14 7.73 -26.16
CA SER A 270 15.19 7.72 -25.15
C SER A 270 15.03 6.59 -24.13
N ASP A 271 16.03 6.44 -23.24
CA ASP A 271 15.94 5.52 -22.11
C ASP A 271 14.93 6.02 -21.07
N VAL A 272 14.78 7.33 -20.92
CA VAL A 272 13.79 7.97 -20.04
C VAL A 272 12.37 7.76 -20.59
N GLY A 273 12.16 7.97 -21.90
CA GLY A 273 10.85 7.70 -22.52
C GLY A 273 10.42 6.25 -22.35
N GLN A 274 11.34 5.30 -22.50
CA GLN A 274 11.06 3.88 -22.24
C GLN A 274 10.74 3.61 -20.76
N ALA A 275 11.43 4.27 -19.84
CA ALA A 275 11.18 4.15 -18.40
C ALA A 275 9.81 4.70 -17.98
N ILE A 276 9.35 5.77 -18.62
CA ILE A 276 8.00 6.33 -18.39
C ILE A 276 6.94 5.31 -18.79
N VAL A 277 7.06 4.70 -19.97
CA VAL A 277 6.12 3.66 -20.41
C VAL A 277 6.19 2.44 -19.50
N LEU A 278 7.39 2.00 -19.10
CA LEU A 278 7.57 0.87 -18.18
C LEU A 278 6.89 1.14 -16.84
N SER A 279 7.08 2.32 -16.27
CA SER A 279 6.48 2.67 -14.98
C SER A 279 4.96 2.78 -15.08
N ARG A 280 4.42 3.39 -16.14
CA ARG A 280 2.99 3.52 -16.36
C ARG A 280 2.29 2.16 -16.48
N GLU A 281 2.83 1.25 -17.30
CA GLU A 281 2.20 -0.03 -17.60
C GLU A 281 2.33 -1.06 -16.48
N TYR A 282 3.34 -0.93 -15.61
CA TYR A 282 3.66 -1.97 -14.63
C TYR A 282 3.78 -1.45 -13.19
N LEU A 283 3.18 -0.31 -12.87
CA LEU A 283 3.21 0.26 -11.53
C LEU A 283 2.59 -0.68 -10.46
N ASP A 284 1.63 -1.48 -10.86
CA ASP A 284 0.97 -2.52 -10.04
C ASP A 284 1.79 -3.80 -9.88
N ARG A 285 2.83 -4.01 -10.72
CA ARG A 285 3.64 -5.22 -10.75
C ARG A 285 5.13 -4.99 -10.48
N LEU A 286 5.62 -3.74 -10.58
CA LEU A 286 7.04 -3.40 -10.45
C LEU A 286 7.22 -2.17 -9.54
N ARG A 287 8.01 -2.34 -8.48
CA ARG A 287 8.40 -1.27 -7.56
C ARG A 287 9.90 -1.32 -7.29
N PHE A 288 10.42 -0.24 -6.73
CA PHE A 288 11.81 -0.12 -6.33
C PHE A 288 11.91 0.49 -4.93
N SER A 289 12.82 -0.03 -4.12
CA SER A 289 13.23 0.61 -2.86
C SER A 289 14.74 0.53 -2.70
N PRO A 290 15.43 1.59 -2.28
CA PRO A 290 16.87 1.55 -2.05
C PRO A 290 17.32 0.47 -1.06
N ALA A 291 16.45 0.05 -0.16
CA ALA A 291 16.72 -0.96 0.86
C ALA A 291 16.62 -2.41 0.33
N THR A 292 15.75 -2.65 -0.66
CA THR A 292 15.51 -3.99 -1.22
C THR A 292 15.96 -4.14 -2.67
N ASP A 293 16.07 -3.06 -3.44
CA ASP A 293 16.18 -3.03 -4.91
C ASP A 293 14.79 -3.22 -5.57
N TYR A 294 14.71 -3.88 -6.73
CA TYR A 294 13.44 -4.13 -7.39
C TYR A 294 12.62 -5.18 -6.64
N ILE A 295 11.35 -4.87 -6.46
CA ILE A 295 10.34 -5.79 -5.98
C ILE A 295 9.26 -5.95 -7.05
N VAL A 296 8.82 -7.18 -7.22
CA VAL A 296 7.88 -7.58 -8.27
C VAL A 296 6.71 -8.31 -7.63
N PHE A 297 5.50 -7.92 -7.99
CA PHE A 297 4.29 -8.64 -7.62
C PHE A 297 4.15 -9.88 -8.50
N ASN A 298 4.17 -11.07 -7.89
CA ASN A 298 4.14 -12.35 -8.60
C ASN A 298 2.72 -12.92 -8.80
N GLY A 299 1.69 -12.11 -8.48
CA GLY A 299 0.29 -12.51 -8.49
C GLY A 299 -0.26 -12.84 -7.11
N SER A 300 0.62 -13.06 -6.11
CA SER A 300 0.23 -13.40 -4.74
C SER A 300 0.85 -12.46 -3.70
N PHE A 301 2.10 -12.06 -3.90
CA PHE A 301 2.82 -11.15 -3.00
C PHE A 301 3.98 -10.46 -3.72
N TRP A 302 4.56 -9.45 -3.08
CA TRP A 302 5.73 -8.73 -3.59
C TRP A 302 7.02 -9.45 -3.18
N GLU A 303 7.84 -9.82 -4.17
CA GLU A 303 9.13 -10.45 -3.95
C GLU A 303 10.29 -9.60 -4.44
N GLU A 304 11.41 -9.63 -3.73
CA GLU A 304 12.67 -9.00 -4.15
C GLU A 304 13.30 -9.84 -5.25
N SER A 305 13.22 -9.38 -6.51
CA SER A 305 13.70 -10.14 -7.66
C SER A 305 14.17 -9.26 -8.81
N GLN A 306 15.48 -9.13 -8.96
CA GLN A 306 16.10 -8.50 -10.14
C GLN A 306 15.77 -9.25 -11.44
N PRO A 307 15.83 -10.60 -11.51
CA PRO A 307 15.47 -11.33 -12.72
C PRO A 307 14.02 -11.11 -13.16
N ASN A 308 13.05 -11.06 -12.21
CA ASN A 308 11.66 -10.86 -12.54
C ASN A 308 11.39 -9.41 -12.99
N ALA A 309 12.06 -8.42 -12.41
CA ALA A 309 12.03 -7.04 -12.90
C ALA A 309 12.55 -6.93 -14.34
N GLN A 310 13.62 -7.65 -14.65
CA GLN A 310 14.15 -7.74 -16.00
C GLN A 310 13.16 -8.41 -16.96
N GLY A 311 12.45 -9.44 -16.50
CA GLY A 311 11.39 -10.11 -17.25
C GLY A 311 10.24 -9.16 -17.61
N ILE A 312 9.82 -8.29 -16.70
CA ILE A 312 8.80 -7.27 -16.95
C ILE A 312 9.26 -6.29 -18.05
N ALA A 313 10.51 -5.82 -17.98
CA ALA A 313 11.02 -4.92 -19.01
C ALA A 313 11.13 -5.62 -20.39
N GLN A 314 11.41 -6.93 -20.42
CA GLN A 314 11.37 -7.74 -21.64
C GLN A 314 9.94 -7.90 -22.16
N GLU A 315 8.97 -8.15 -21.29
CA GLU A 315 7.55 -8.22 -21.62
C GLU A 315 7.07 -6.93 -22.29
N LEU A 316 7.41 -5.77 -21.73
CA LEU A 316 7.10 -4.48 -22.36
C LEU A 316 7.60 -4.41 -23.79
N THR A 317 8.87 -4.76 -24.03
CA THR A 317 9.44 -4.68 -25.39
C THR A 317 8.79 -5.65 -26.37
N ALA A 318 8.29 -6.80 -25.89
CA ALA A 318 7.53 -7.75 -26.70
C ALA A 318 6.16 -7.19 -27.08
N ARG A 319 5.43 -6.60 -26.12
CA ARG A 319 4.14 -5.93 -26.37
C ARG A 319 4.31 -4.74 -27.33
N GLN A 320 5.36 -3.93 -27.17
CA GLN A 320 5.66 -2.83 -28.08
C GLN A 320 5.93 -3.30 -29.52
N LEU A 321 6.63 -4.42 -29.67
CA LEU A 321 6.89 -5.00 -30.98
C LEU A 321 5.60 -5.51 -31.64
N GLU A 322 4.76 -6.21 -30.89
CA GLU A 322 3.46 -6.71 -31.35
C GLU A 322 2.53 -5.56 -31.76
N GLU A 323 2.48 -4.48 -30.96
CA GLU A 323 1.71 -3.27 -31.28
C GLU A 323 2.18 -2.65 -32.60
N ALA A 324 3.50 -2.50 -32.78
CA ALA A 324 4.08 -1.93 -33.99
C ALA A 324 3.80 -2.80 -35.22
N GLU A 325 3.92 -4.13 -35.09
CA GLU A 325 3.67 -5.08 -36.20
C GLU A 325 2.18 -5.10 -36.60
N THR A 326 1.27 -5.05 -35.61
CA THR A 326 -0.18 -4.97 -35.84
C THR A 326 -0.53 -3.70 -36.63
N GLU A 327 0.04 -2.56 -36.23
CA GLU A 327 -0.22 -1.29 -36.91
C GLU A 327 0.38 -1.25 -38.33
N ILE A 328 1.58 -1.85 -38.53
CA ILE A 328 2.15 -2.00 -39.86
C ILE A 328 1.20 -2.78 -40.78
N GLN A 329 0.65 -3.90 -40.32
CA GLN A 329 -0.29 -4.71 -41.11
C GLN A 329 -1.57 -3.91 -41.44
N ARG A 330 -2.09 -3.13 -40.45
CA ARG A 330 -3.24 -2.26 -40.69
C ARG A 330 -2.97 -1.19 -41.72
N CYS A 331 -1.83 -0.51 -41.62
CA CYS A 331 -1.41 0.51 -42.58
C CYS A 331 -1.14 -0.06 -44.01
N MET A 332 -0.54 -1.22 -44.11
CA MET A 332 -0.35 -1.90 -45.39
C MET A 332 -1.66 -2.24 -46.08
N LYS A 333 -2.65 -2.71 -45.33
CA LYS A 333 -4.00 -2.96 -45.86
C LYS A 333 -4.64 -1.66 -46.34
N GLU A 334 -4.63 -0.59 -45.54
CA GLU A 334 -5.16 0.73 -45.91
C GLU A 334 -4.47 1.29 -47.16
N MET A 335 -3.14 1.19 -47.24
CA MET A 335 -2.37 1.62 -48.39
C MET A 335 -2.64 0.80 -49.64
N SER A 336 -2.97 -0.47 -49.51
CA SER A 336 -3.40 -1.33 -50.60
C SER A 336 -4.78 -0.92 -51.13
N GLU A 337 -5.72 -0.68 -50.23
CA GLU A 337 -7.09 -0.28 -50.53
C GLU A 337 -7.19 1.09 -51.21
N ASN A 338 -6.38 2.08 -50.77
CA ASN A 338 -6.35 3.43 -51.33
C ASN A 338 -5.39 3.60 -52.50
N GLY A 339 -4.69 2.53 -52.93
CA GLY A 339 -3.79 2.53 -54.06
C GLY A 339 -2.40 3.11 -53.82
N ALA A 340 -2.07 3.58 -52.61
CA ALA A 340 -0.76 4.13 -52.26
C ALA A 340 0.37 3.10 -52.49
N TRP A 341 0.11 1.84 -52.12
CA TRP A 341 1.08 0.75 -52.29
C TRP A 341 1.44 0.50 -53.78
N ALA A 342 0.42 0.52 -54.65
CA ALA A 342 0.66 0.37 -56.11
C ALA A 342 1.48 1.54 -56.68
N MET A 343 1.25 2.78 -56.21
CA MET A 343 2.04 3.95 -56.63
C MET A 343 3.50 3.85 -56.13
N LEU A 344 3.73 3.39 -54.90
CA LEU A 344 5.07 3.16 -54.36
C LEU A 344 5.84 2.12 -55.21
N ALA A 345 5.18 1.03 -55.58
CA ALA A 345 5.77 -0.03 -56.38
C ALA A 345 6.06 0.44 -57.82
N ALA A 346 5.18 1.26 -58.41
CA ALA A 346 5.32 1.69 -59.80
C ALA A 346 6.38 2.79 -60.03
N MET A 347 6.51 3.76 -59.11
CA MET A 347 7.34 4.97 -59.35
C MET A 347 8.40 5.25 -58.28
N GLY A 348 8.44 4.40 -57.23
CA GLY A 348 9.35 4.56 -56.10
C GLY A 348 8.92 5.63 -55.11
N ALA A 349 9.39 5.52 -53.84
CA ALA A 349 8.89 6.33 -52.71
C ALA A 349 8.91 7.84 -52.98
N LYS A 350 10.02 8.41 -53.45
CA LYS A 350 10.16 9.86 -53.64
C LYS A 350 9.18 10.44 -54.66
N LYS A 351 8.90 9.75 -55.76
CA LYS A 351 7.94 10.21 -56.77
C LYS A 351 6.51 9.94 -56.37
N ALA A 352 6.24 8.81 -55.75
CA ALA A 352 4.92 8.46 -55.23
C ALA A 352 4.45 9.45 -54.15
N MET A 353 5.30 9.81 -53.18
CA MET A 353 4.98 10.78 -52.15
C MET A 353 4.61 12.17 -52.71
N ALA A 354 5.25 12.60 -53.80
CA ALA A 354 4.91 13.86 -54.45
C ALA A 354 3.54 13.82 -55.18
N ALA A 355 3.08 12.64 -55.57
CA ALA A 355 1.83 12.42 -56.28
C ALA A 355 0.66 11.92 -55.40
N PHE A 356 0.90 11.61 -54.13
CA PHE A 356 -0.11 11.12 -53.21
C PHE A 356 -1.22 12.12 -52.98
N SER A 357 -2.45 11.62 -52.92
CA SER A 357 -3.56 12.31 -52.34
C SER A 357 -3.34 12.49 -50.84
N GLU A 358 -4.13 13.35 -50.19
CA GLU A 358 -4.00 13.56 -48.76
C GLU A 358 -4.25 12.27 -47.94
N ALA A 359 -5.21 11.44 -48.33
CA ALA A 359 -5.48 10.15 -47.71
C ALA A 359 -4.32 9.17 -47.87
N GLN A 360 -3.74 9.07 -49.06
CA GLN A 360 -2.58 8.21 -49.34
C GLN A 360 -1.34 8.67 -48.59
N ARG A 361 -1.13 9.98 -48.46
CA ARG A 361 -0.03 10.55 -47.67
C ARG A 361 -0.16 10.21 -46.20
N ARG A 362 -1.37 10.38 -45.59
CA ARG A 362 -1.62 10.03 -44.20
C ARG A 362 -1.37 8.55 -43.90
N SER A 363 -1.85 7.65 -44.76
CA SER A 363 -1.64 6.21 -44.57
C SER A 363 -0.15 5.84 -44.68
N PHE A 364 0.60 6.48 -45.59
CA PHE A 364 2.03 6.27 -45.71
C PHE A 364 2.83 6.81 -44.51
N GLU A 365 2.49 8.00 -44.00
CA GLU A 365 3.12 8.60 -42.80
C GLU A 365 2.91 7.72 -41.59
N LYS A 366 1.68 7.16 -41.43
CA LYS A 366 1.40 6.19 -40.37
C LYS A 366 2.22 4.92 -40.48
N TYR A 367 2.36 4.39 -41.68
CA TYR A 367 3.21 3.23 -41.97
C TYR A 367 4.69 3.50 -41.63
N GLU A 368 5.26 4.63 -42.08
CA GLU A 368 6.63 5.01 -41.74
C GLU A 368 6.86 5.18 -40.23
N ARG A 369 5.87 5.75 -39.53
CA ARG A 369 5.91 5.89 -38.07
C ARG A 369 5.91 4.52 -37.38
N ALA A 370 5.05 3.60 -37.82
CA ALA A 370 4.97 2.24 -37.29
C ALA A 370 6.29 1.46 -37.55
N GLU A 371 6.87 1.57 -38.74
CA GLU A 371 8.19 0.96 -39.07
C GLU A 371 9.33 1.54 -38.21
N THR A 372 9.31 2.83 -37.94
CA THR A 372 10.28 3.50 -37.08
C THR A 372 10.15 3.00 -35.64
N TYR A 373 8.93 2.88 -35.18
CA TYR A 373 8.62 2.34 -33.85
C TYR A 373 9.02 0.86 -33.72
N ARG A 374 8.75 0.04 -34.74
CA ARG A 374 9.18 -1.36 -34.77
C ARG A 374 10.71 -1.48 -34.64
N LYS A 375 11.48 -0.67 -35.40
CA LYS A 375 12.94 -0.64 -35.28
C LYS A 375 13.41 -0.25 -33.89
N TYR A 376 12.74 0.72 -33.28
CA TYR A 376 12.98 1.10 -31.89
C TYR A 376 12.70 -0.06 -30.94
N ALA A 377 11.53 -0.69 -30.99
CA ALA A 377 11.14 -1.81 -30.12
C ALA A 377 12.14 -2.98 -30.23
N ILE A 378 12.57 -3.35 -31.44
CA ILE A 378 13.60 -4.38 -31.65
C ILE A 378 14.91 -4.01 -30.94
N LYS A 379 15.39 -2.76 -31.10
CA LYS A 379 16.63 -2.28 -30.48
C LYS A 379 16.53 -2.30 -28.92
N ARG A 380 15.35 -2.03 -28.37
CA ARG A 380 15.13 -2.04 -26.89
C ARG A 380 15.21 -3.43 -26.26
N ARG A 381 15.25 -4.50 -27.05
CA ARG A 381 15.41 -5.88 -26.56
C ARG A 381 16.88 -6.23 -26.21
N ASP A 382 17.84 -5.40 -26.54
CA ASP A 382 19.24 -5.59 -26.12
C ASP A 382 19.36 -5.38 -24.61
N SER A 383 20.17 -6.20 -23.91
CA SER A 383 20.32 -6.22 -22.46
C SER A 383 20.71 -4.88 -21.84
N LYS A 384 21.53 -4.08 -22.57
CA LYS A 384 21.94 -2.74 -22.14
C LYS A 384 20.76 -1.77 -22.04
N TYR A 385 19.80 -1.84 -22.97
CA TYR A 385 18.61 -0.97 -22.97
C TYR A 385 17.55 -1.44 -21.99
N ILE A 386 17.41 -2.76 -21.77
CA ILE A 386 16.60 -3.32 -20.69
C ILE A 386 17.10 -2.81 -19.34
N SER A 387 18.41 -2.90 -19.11
CA SER A 387 19.02 -2.41 -17.85
C SER A 387 18.91 -0.89 -17.71
N ALA A 388 19.05 -0.13 -18.81
CA ALA A 388 18.90 1.32 -18.79
C ALA A 388 17.46 1.73 -18.45
N ALA A 389 16.46 1.15 -19.10
CA ALA A 389 15.04 1.43 -18.82
C ALA A 389 14.69 1.17 -17.36
N LEU A 390 15.10 0.02 -16.81
CA LEU A 390 14.91 -0.29 -15.39
C LEU A 390 15.58 0.75 -14.48
N LYS A 391 16.80 1.14 -14.78
CA LYS A 391 17.54 2.11 -13.98
C LYS A 391 16.87 3.49 -13.99
N GLU A 392 16.46 3.97 -15.15
CA GLU A 392 15.80 5.26 -15.30
C GLU A 392 14.36 5.24 -14.73
N ALA A 393 13.71 4.07 -14.63
CA ALA A 393 12.39 3.91 -14.01
C ALA A 393 12.43 4.02 -12.48
N ARG A 394 13.58 3.80 -11.81
CA ARG A 394 13.68 3.80 -10.34
C ARG A 394 12.99 4.98 -9.63
N PRO A 395 13.22 6.24 -10.05
CA PRO A 395 12.56 7.37 -9.39
C PRO A 395 11.04 7.37 -9.53
N MET A 396 10.51 6.76 -10.60
CA MET A 396 9.08 6.76 -10.93
C MET A 396 8.31 5.66 -10.18
N ILE A 397 8.99 4.52 -9.92
CA ILE A 397 8.41 3.34 -9.26
C ILE A 397 8.88 3.19 -7.82
N GLN A 398 9.58 4.19 -7.26
CA GLN A 398 10.11 4.14 -5.90
C GLN A 398 9.00 4.17 -4.86
N ILE A 399 9.12 3.29 -3.87
CA ILE A 399 8.26 3.28 -2.68
C ILE A 399 9.10 3.31 -1.40
N GLU A 400 8.49 3.80 -0.34
CA GLU A 400 9.09 3.76 0.97
C GLU A 400 8.98 2.36 1.58
N GLN A 401 10.03 1.94 2.28
CA GLN A 401 10.10 0.63 2.91
C GLN A 401 8.98 0.38 3.95
N ARG A 402 8.45 1.44 4.56
CA ARG A 402 7.38 1.35 5.57
C ARG A 402 6.02 0.93 5.01
N ILE A 403 5.81 1.06 3.69
CA ILE A 403 4.55 0.68 3.03
C ILE A 403 4.45 -0.85 2.93
N LEU A 404 5.60 -1.54 2.84
CA LEU A 404 5.64 -3.00 2.72
C LEU A 404 5.24 -3.64 4.05
N ASP A 405 4.30 -4.58 3.99
CA ASP A 405 3.75 -5.33 5.13
C ASP A 405 3.13 -4.42 6.22
N ALA A 406 2.52 -3.28 5.82
CA ALA A 406 2.05 -2.26 6.75
C ALA A 406 0.74 -2.63 7.46
N ASP A 407 -0.15 -3.39 6.82
CA ASP A 407 -1.40 -3.83 7.45
C ASP A 407 -1.15 -5.04 8.36
N GLU A 408 -1.30 -4.81 9.65
CA GLU A 408 -1.03 -5.80 10.70
C GLU A 408 -2.02 -6.97 10.71
N PHE A 409 -3.22 -6.80 10.16
CA PHE A 409 -4.29 -7.80 10.20
C PHE A 409 -4.38 -8.68 8.97
N LEU A 410 -3.71 -8.30 7.88
CA LEU A 410 -3.73 -9.09 6.67
C LEU A 410 -2.70 -10.23 6.73
N LEU A 411 -3.15 -11.44 6.55
CA LEU A 411 -2.31 -12.64 6.44
C LEU A 411 -2.44 -13.22 5.03
N ASN A 412 -1.36 -13.21 4.28
CA ASN A 412 -1.37 -13.71 2.90
C ASN A 412 -1.25 -15.23 2.87
N LEU A 413 -2.18 -15.88 2.20
CA LEU A 413 -2.31 -17.33 2.02
C LEU A 413 -1.97 -17.69 0.57
N PRO A 414 -1.74 -18.96 0.23
CA PRO A 414 -1.62 -19.39 -1.17
C PRO A 414 -2.84 -19.04 -2.03
N SER A 415 -4.06 -19.16 -1.49
CA SER A 415 -5.32 -18.93 -2.21
C SER A 415 -5.84 -17.49 -2.17
N GLY A 416 -5.28 -16.62 -1.31
CA GLY A 416 -5.78 -15.24 -1.15
C GLY A 416 -5.25 -14.56 0.10
N THR A 417 -5.81 -13.41 0.44
CA THR A 417 -5.46 -12.64 1.64
C THR A 417 -6.55 -12.75 2.69
N CYS A 418 -6.19 -13.25 3.88
CA CYS A 418 -7.10 -13.40 5.03
C CYS A 418 -7.03 -12.16 5.93
N ASP A 419 -8.19 -11.62 6.29
CA ASP A 419 -8.32 -10.63 7.37
C ASP A 419 -8.48 -11.36 8.72
N LEU A 420 -7.49 -11.25 9.58
CA LEU A 420 -7.44 -11.93 10.89
C LEU A 420 -8.54 -11.48 11.87
N ARG A 421 -9.17 -10.31 11.64
CA ARG A 421 -10.29 -9.82 12.47
C ARG A 421 -11.56 -10.63 12.23
N THR A 422 -11.79 -11.01 11.00
CA THR A 422 -13.01 -11.69 10.55
C THR A 422 -12.78 -13.16 10.20
N GLY A 423 -11.57 -13.49 9.73
CA GLY A 423 -11.23 -14.77 9.10
C GLY A 423 -11.67 -14.86 7.64
N ALA A 424 -12.18 -13.77 7.05
CA ALA A 424 -12.58 -13.74 5.64
C ALA A 424 -11.34 -13.73 4.73
N VAL A 425 -11.42 -14.51 3.65
CA VAL A 425 -10.37 -14.58 2.62
C VAL A 425 -10.87 -13.88 1.36
N ARG A 426 -10.04 -13.03 0.77
CA ARG A 426 -10.29 -12.36 -0.50
C ARG A 426 -9.14 -12.60 -1.48
N GLU A 427 -9.34 -12.28 -2.75
CA GLU A 427 -8.29 -12.35 -3.76
C GLU A 427 -7.06 -11.51 -3.36
N HIS A 428 -5.89 -11.91 -3.85
CA HIS A 428 -4.65 -11.16 -3.69
C HIS A 428 -4.76 -9.78 -4.36
N ASN A 429 -4.20 -8.77 -3.72
CA ASN A 429 -4.18 -7.42 -4.27
C ASN A 429 -2.76 -6.84 -4.14
N ALA A 430 -2.19 -6.38 -5.24
CA ALA A 430 -0.89 -5.72 -5.26
C ALA A 430 -0.83 -4.50 -4.32
N GLN A 431 -1.94 -3.81 -4.13
CA GLN A 431 -2.05 -2.63 -3.25
C GLN A 431 -1.94 -2.95 -1.76
N ASP A 432 -2.00 -4.22 -1.37
CA ASP A 432 -1.74 -4.63 0.02
C ASP A 432 -0.26 -4.57 0.38
N TYR A 433 0.62 -4.49 -0.62
CA TYR A 433 2.08 -4.46 -0.48
C TYR A 433 2.65 -5.54 0.45
N ILE A 434 2.03 -6.72 0.48
CA ILE A 434 2.46 -7.84 1.31
C ILE A 434 3.66 -8.52 0.65
N THR A 435 4.70 -8.82 1.45
CA THR A 435 5.94 -9.47 0.97
C THR A 435 6.12 -10.90 1.49
N LYS A 436 5.14 -11.42 2.21
CA LYS A 436 5.20 -12.73 2.86
C LYS A 436 3.99 -13.56 2.50
N GLN A 437 4.11 -14.89 2.69
CA GLN A 437 3.01 -15.82 2.45
C GLN A 437 3.13 -17.02 3.39
N THR A 438 1.99 -17.56 3.85
CA THR A 438 1.93 -18.86 4.55
C THR A 438 2.24 -20.01 3.58
N ALA A 439 2.61 -21.15 4.12
CA ALA A 439 2.93 -22.30 3.27
C ALA A 439 1.69 -23.11 2.84
N VAL A 440 0.56 -22.90 3.51
CA VAL A 440 -0.70 -23.64 3.32
C VAL A 440 -1.89 -22.71 3.48
N ASP A 441 -3.06 -23.14 3.00
CA ASP A 441 -4.35 -22.52 3.28
C ASP A 441 -4.99 -23.10 4.54
N PRO A 442 -5.83 -22.36 5.26
CA PRO A 442 -6.51 -22.88 6.44
C PRO A 442 -7.65 -23.82 6.07
N SER A 443 -7.75 -24.95 6.77
CA SER A 443 -8.91 -25.86 6.71
C SER A 443 -9.02 -26.68 7.99
N GLY A 444 -10.13 -27.40 8.16
CA GLY A 444 -10.30 -28.35 9.28
C GLY A 444 -9.60 -29.68 9.08
N ASP A 445 -8.99 -29.93 7.92
CA ASP A 445 -8.40 -31.22 7.59
C ASP A 445 -7.17 -31.54 8.45
N GLY A 446 -7.21 -32.62 9.20
CA GLY A 446 -6.16 -33.05 10.13
C GLY A 446 -6.21 -32.34 11.50
N MET A 447 -7.34 -31.72 11.88
CA MET A 447 -7.50 -31.11 13.19
C MET A 447 -7.38 -32.12 14.33
N ASP A 448 -7.89 -33.36 14.13
CA ASP A 448 -7.73 -34.47 15.07
C ASP A 448 -6.25 -34.83 15.31
N VAL A 449 -5.45 -34.86 14.24
CA VAL A 449 -4.00 -35.12 14.33
C VAL A 449 -3.28 -34.00 15.08
N TRP A 450 -3.69 -32.72 14.85
CA TRP A 450 -3.10 -31.60 15.55
C TRP A 450 -3.50 -31.57 17.03
N GLU A 451 -4.77 -31.80 17.34
CA GLU A 451 -5.25 -31.87 18.72
C GLU A 451 -4.56 -33.02 19.51
N ASP A 452 -4.39 -34.20 18.94
CA ASP A 452 -3.65 -35.29 19.57
C ASP A 452 -2.19 -34.92 19.87
N ALA A 453 -1.55 -34.18 18.93
CA ALA A 453 -0.20 -33.68 19.14
C ALA A 453 -0.16 -32.63 20.29
N LEU A 454 -1.12 -31.72 20.36
CA LEU A 454 -1.22 -30.72 21.45
C LEU A 454 -1.45 -31.42 22.81
N GLN A 455 -2.36 -32.42 22.86
CA GLN A 455 -2.60 -33.18 24.07
C GLN A 455 -1.31 -33.87 24.56
N THR A 456 -0.51 -34.38 23.63
CA THR A 456 0.79 -35.02 23.94
C THR A 456 1.81 -33.98 24.44
N PHE A 457 2.00 -32.87 23.74
CA PHE A 457 3.03 -31.88 24.09
C PHE A 457 2.76 -31.18 25.43
N PHE A 458 1.50 -30.91 25.71
CA PHE A 458 1.05 -30.13 26.89
C PHE A 458 0.36 -31.02 27.95
N GLN A 459 0.43 -32.34 27.82
CA GLN A 459 -0.08 -33.31 28.79
C GLN A 459 -1.57 -33.11 29.12
N GLY A 460 -2.37 -32.67 28.15
CA GLY A 460 -3.80 -32.44 28.33
C GLY A 460 -4.18 -31.17 29.10
N ASP A 461 -3.23 -30.30 29.41
CA ASP A 461 -3.52 -29.00 30.07
C ASP A 461 -4.23 -28.06 29.09
N ALA A 462 -5.55 -28.01 29.17
CA ALA A 462 -6.39 -27.21 28.28
C ALA A 462 -6.12 -25.68 28.41
N ASP A 463 -5.80 -25.22 29.63
CA ASP A 463 -5.50 -23.80 29.85
C ASP A 463 -4.17 -23.42 29.21
N LEU A 464 -3.18 -24.30 29.28
CA LEU A 464 -1.88 -24.12 28.64
C LEU A 464 -2.00 -24.20 27.12
N ILE A 465 -2.75 -25.15 26.56
CA ILE A 465 -3.01 -25.28 25.12
C ILE A 465 -3.67 -24.01 24.58
N ARG A 466 -4.71 -23.51 25.30
CA ARG A 466 -5.39 -22.27 24.93
C ARG A 466 -4.45 -21.07 24.99
N TYR A 467 -3.64 -20.95 26.03
CA TYR A 467 -2.68 -19.87 26.20
C TYR A 467 -1.63 -19.86 25.07
N VAL A 468 -1.10 -21.02 24.72
CA VAL A 468 -0.13 -21.17 23.62
C VAL A 468 -0.78 -20.85 22.29
N GLN A 469 -2.06 -21.22 22.06
CA GLN A 469 -2.82 -20.81 20.88
C GLN A 469 -2.93 -19.30 20.77
N GLU A 470 -3.20 -18.62 21.88
CA GLU A 470 -3.28 -17.15 21.92
C GLU A 470 -1.93 -16.49 21.66
N ILE A 471 -0.82 -17.03 22.19
CA ILE A 471 0.55 -16.58 21.90
C ILE A 471 0.88 -16.73 20.41
N VAL A 472 0.58 -17.88 19.80
CA VAL A 472 0.83 -18.13 18.37
C VAL A 472 -0.12 -17.28 17.51
N GLY A 473 -1.36 -17.07 17.96
CA GLY A 473 -2.31 -16.16 17.33
C GLY A 473 -1.80 -14.71 17.29
N LEU A 474 -1.22 -14.22 18.39
CA LEU A 474 -0.51 -12.92 18.41
C LEU A 474 0.66 -12.90 17.44
N ALA A 475 1.41 -14.00 17.34
CA ALA A 475 2.50 -14.09 16.38
C ALA A 475 2.01 -14.04 14.91
N ALA A 476 0.74 -14.38 14.62
CA ALA A 476 0.17 -14.22 13.28
C ALA A 476 -0.20 -12.76 12.94
N ILE A 477 -0.33 -11.88 13.94
CA ILE A 477 -0.62 -10.45 13.75
C ILE A 477 0.67 -9.69 13.48
N GLY A 478 0.66 -8.79 12.51
CA GLY A 478 1.84 -8.03 12.06
C GLY A 478 2.26 -6.88 12.97
N LYS A 479 2.07 -7.01 14.29
CA LYS A 479 2.42 -5.99 15.28
C LYS A 479 2.72 -6.63 16.64
N VAL A 480 3.66 -6.05 17.35
CA VAL A 480 3.98 -6.49 18.72
C VAL A 480 2.97 -5.87 19.69
N TYR A 481 2.10 -6.70 20.24
CA TYR A 481 1.15 -6.32 21.29
C TYR A 481 1.65 -6.71 22.70
N ILE A 482 2.49 -7.75 22.76
CA ILE A 482 3.14 -8.19 24.00
C ILE A 482 4.64 -8.14 23.80
N GLU A 483 5.31 -7.20 24.46
CA GLU A 483 6.75 -7.03 24.41
C GLU A 483 7.46 -8.14 25.22
N ALA A 484 7.50 -9.35 24.69
CA ALA A 484 8.07 -10.48 25.42
C ALA A 484 8.87 -11.44 24.52
N LEU A 485 9.91 -12.03 25.13
CA LEU A 485 10.60 -13.21 24.65
C LEU A 485 9.85 -14.45 25.19
N VAL A 486 9.34 -15.26 24.31
CA VAL A 486 8.70 -16.54 24.67
C VAL A 486 9.81 -17.62 24.76
N ILE A 487 10.03 -18.14 25.96
CA ILE A 487 11.02 -19.20 26.21
C ILE A 487 10.28 -20.54 26.37
N ALA A 488 10.40 -21.39 25.37
CA ALA A 488 9.93 -22.76 25.44
C ALA A 488 11.01 -23.64 26.08
N TYR A 489 10.77 -24.09 27.31
CA TYR A 489 11.76 -24.77 28.14
C TYR A 489 11.37 -26.21 28.44
N GLY A 490 12.36 -27.10 28.49
CA GLY A 490 12.20 -28.51 28.90
C GLY A 490 13.41 -29.38 28.58
N GLU A 491 13.58 -30.50 29.29
CA GLU A 491 14.80 -31.35 29.34
C GLU A 491 15.10 -32.19 28.09
N GLY A 492 14.38 -32.01 26.99
CA GLY A 492 14.51 -32.80 25.77
C GLY A 492 13.42 -33.87 25.64
N ARG A 493 13.24 -34.40 24.40
CA ARG A 493 12.20 -35.39 24.04
C ARG A 493 10.77 -35.01 24.52
N ASN A 494 10.43 -33.77 24.44
CA ASN A 494 9.18 -33.22 24.98
C ASN A 494 8.35 -32.48 23.91
N GLY A 495 8.76 -32.54 22.66
CA GLY A 495 8.01 -31.95 21.53
C GLY A 495 8.18 -30.47 21.28
N LYS A 496 8.95 -29.71 22.09
CA LYS A 496 9.08 -28.24 21.92
C LYS A 496 9.60 -27.83 20.54
N SER A 497 10.68 -28.45 20.05
CA SER A 497 11.19 -28.15 18.69
C SER A 497 10.22 -28.58 17.60
N THR A 498 9.57 -29.73 17.78
CA THR A 498 8.53 -30.22 16.85
C THR A 498 7.38 -29.24 16.74
N PHE A 499 6.84 -28.78 17.87
CA PHE A 499 5.75 -27.80 17.92
C PHE A 499 6.13 -26.50 17.20
N TRP A 500 7.20 -25.83 17.61
CA TRP A 500 7.59 -24.54 17.06
C TRP A 500 8.02 -24.63 15.58
N ASN A 501 8.69 -25.71 15.18
CA ASN A 501 9.06 -25.93 13.79
C ASN A 501 7.83 -26.19 12.89
N THR A 502 6.79 -26.87 13.40
CA THR A 502 5.52 -27.04 12.67
C THR A 502 4.85 -25.69 12.45
N ILE A 503 4.71 -24.87 13.50
CA ILE A 503 4.17 -23.50 13.39
C ILE A 503 4.96 -22.68 12.39
N ALA A 504 6.31 -22.68 12.48
CA ALA A 504 7.17 -21.96 11.58
C ALA A 504 6.97 -22.35 10.10
N ARG A 505 6.86 -23.63 9.82
CA ARG A 505 6.61 -24.13 8.46
C ARG A 505 5.26 -23.71 7.94
N VAL A 506 4.21 -23.77 8.75
CA VAL A 506 2.86 -23.36 8.39
C VAL A 506 2.82 -21.86 8.09
N LEU A 507 3.46 -21.04 8.91
CA LEU A 507 3.60 -19.60 8.68
C LEU A 507 4.45 -19.26 7.45
N GLY A 508 5.20 -20.21 6.90
CA GLY A 508 5.95 -20.04 5.66
C GLY A 508 6.95 -18.90 5.74
N THR A 509 6.88 -17.97 4.79
CA THR A 509 7.82 -16.85 4.76
C THR A 509 7.58 -15.79 5.85
N TYR A 510 6.48 -15.87 6.60
CA TYR A 510 6.26 -15.06 7.80
C TYR A 510 7.13 -15.49 8.99
N SER A 511 7.64 -16.72 9.00
CA SER A 511 8.59 -17.17 10.00
C SER A 511 10.04 -16.92 9.60
N GLY A 512 10.92 -16.81 10.58
CA GLY A 512 12.37 -16.68 10.38
C GLY A 512 13.15 -17.27 11.53
N ASN A 513 14.43 -17.49 11.31
CA ASN A 513 15.35 -17.97 12.31
C ASN A 513 16.38 -16.89 12.64
N MET A 514 16.80 -16.88 13.91
CA MET A 514 17.88 -16.02 14.41
C MET A 514 18.82 -16.90 15.23
N SER A 515 20.11 -16.60 15.21
CA SER A 515 21.02 -17.29 16.11
C SER A 515 20.74 -16.92 17.57
N ALA A 516 20.67 -17.91 18.43
CA ALA A 516 20.51 -17.71 19.87
C ALA A 516 21.62 -16.85 20.49
N ASP A 517 22.81 -16.84 19.92
CA ASP A 517 23.93 -15.96 20.36
C ASP A 517 23.54 -14.48 20.30
N THR A 518 22.67 -14.07 19.37
CA THR A 518 22.18 -12.69 19.29
C THR A 518 21.48 -12.23 20.57
N LEU A 519 20.89 -13.20 21.30
CA LEU A 519 20.20 -12.97 22.55
C LEU A 519 21.14 -13.02 23.77
N THR A 520 22.44 -13.35 23.60
CA THR A 520 23.38 -13.56 24.71
C THR A 520 24.43 -12.47 24.83
N VAL A 521 24.98 -12.32 26.03
CA VAL A 521 26.11 -11.43 26.29
C VAL A 521 27.35 -12.02 25.63
N GLY A 522 28.10 -11.16 24.91
CA GLY A 522 29.37 -11.56 24.26
C GLY A 522 29.25 -11.91 22.78
N CYS A 523 28.08 -11.78 22.18
CA CYS A 523 27.92 -11.87 20.72
C CYS A 523 28.85 -10.84 20.02
N LYS A 524 29.87 -11.32 19.30
CA LYS A 524 30.85 -10.51 18.61
C LYS A 524 30.57 -10.26 17.14
N ARG A 525 29.54 -10.93 16.58
CA ARG A 525 29.23 -10.83 15.17
C ARG A 525 28.32 -9.65 14.87
N ASN A 526 28.37 -9.21 13.61
CA ASN A 526 27.43 -8.20 13.13
C ASN A 526 26.03 -8.83 12.93
N VAL A 527 25.08 -8.43 13.75
CA VAL A 527 23.68 -8.92 13.71
C VAL A 527 22.78 -8.11 12.77
N LYS A 528 23.25 -6.99 12.22
CA LYS A 528 22.45 -6.13 11.34
C LYS A 528 21.83 -6.82 10.14
N PRO A 529 22.49 -7.78 9.44
CA PRO A 529 21.87 -8.54 8.37
C PRO A 529 20.68 -9.41 8.84
N GLU A 530 20.79 -10.06 10.00
CA GLU A 530 19.71 -10.85 10.59
C GLU A 530 18.50 -9.97 10.95
N LEU A 531 18.78 -8.76 11.49
CA LEU A 531 17.75 -7.77 11.77
C LEU A 531 17.06 -7.30 10.48
N ALA A 532 17.79 -7.16 9.37
CA ALA A 532 17.22 -6.78 8.09
C ALA A 532 16.27 -7.85 7.51
N GLU A 533 16.58 -9.14 7.75
CA GLU A 533 15.72 -10.25 7.35
C GLU A 533 14.48 -10.40 8.25
N ALA A 534 14.50 -9.84 9.45
CA ALA A 534 13.38 -9.88 10.37
C ALA A 534 12.21 -8.99 9.97
N LYS A 535 12.41 -8.04 9.03
CA LYS A 535 11.34 -7.16 8.57
C LYS A 535 10.20 -7.95 7.93
N GLY A 536 8.95 -7.65 8.34
CA GLY A 536 7.74 -8.33 7.88
C GLY A 536 7.57 -9.75 8.38
N LYS A 537 8.55 -10.28 9.15
CA LYS A 537 8.38 -11.55 9.85
C LYS A 537 7.41 -11.36 11.01
N ARG A 538 6.63 -12.40 11.28
CA ARG A 538 5.66 -12.45 12.38
C ARG A 538 6.07 -13.38 13.50
N MET A 539 6.96 -14.31 13.22
CA MET A 539 7.60 -15.16 14.22
C MET A 539 9.08 -15.34 13.91
N ILE A 540 9.93 -15.15 14.90
CA ILE A 540 11.36 -15.44 14.80
C ILE A 540 11.74 -16.46 15.87
N ILE A 541 12.40 -17.51 15.45
CA ILE A 541 12.86 -18.58 16.33
C ILE A 541 14.37 -18.48 16.52
N ALA A 542 14.77 -18.42 17.80
CA ALA A 542 16.13 -18.69 18.23
C ALA A 542 16.16 -20.08 18.88
N ALA A 543 17.13 -20.90 18.50
CA ALA A 543 17.19 -22.29 18.94
C ALA A 543 18.47 -22.56 19.70
N GLU A 544 18.31 -23.30 20.79
CA GLU A 544 19.34 -23.93 21.60
C GLU A 544 20.44 -23.01 22.12
N LEU A 545 20.40 -22.76 23.41
CA LEU A 545 21.48 -22.11 24.15
C LEU A 545 22.32 -23.15 24.87
N GLU A 546 23.63 -22.91 24.92
CA GLU A 546 24.52 -23.66 25.77
C GLU A 546 24.21 -23.37 27.24
N GLU A 547 24.54 -24.32 28.11
CA GLU A 547 24.37 -24.18 29.55
C GLU A 547 25.23 -23.00 30.10
N GLY A 548 24.66 -22.25 31.02
CA GLY A 548 25.32 -21.12 31.66
C GLY A 548 25.38 -19.83 30.84
N MET A 549 24.85 -19.81 29.61
CA MET A 549 24.80 -18.59 28.80
C MET A 549 23.95 -17.50 29.48
N ARG A 550 24.41 -16.26 29.40
CA ARG A 550 23.75 -15.10 30.00
C ARG A 550 22.98 -14.30 28.94
N LEU A 551 21.74 -13.98 29.25
CA LEU A 551 20.86 -13.20 28.36
C LEU A 551 21.34 -11.74 28.24
N ASN A 552 21.40 -11.25 27.00
CA ASN A 552 21.59 -9.81 26.73
C ASN A 552 20.22 -9.11 26.81
N THR A 553 19.91 -8.59 27.99
CA THR A 553 18.60 -7.96 28.25
C THR A 553 18.34 -6.73 27.38
N SER A 554 19.40 -6.03 26.94
CA SER A 554 19.28 -4.89 26.02
C SER A 554 18.84 -5.34 24.62
N ASN A 555 19.48 -6.38 24.07
CA ASN A 555 19.08 -6.93 22.76
C ASN A 555 17.66 -7.50 22.82
N VAL A 556 17.30 -8.22 23.87
CA VAL A 556 15.95 -8.75 24.05
C VAL A 556 14.92 -7.61 24.13
N LYS A 557 15.19 -6.57 24.92
CA LYS A 557 14.31 -5.40 25.02
C LYS A 557 14.11 -4.76 23.64
N GLN A 558 15.17 -4.61 22.86
CA GLN A 558 15.12 -4.01 21.52
C GLN A 558 14.32 -4.89 20.53
N LEU A 559 14.58 -6.20 20.50
CA LEU A 559 13.96 -7.13 19.55
C LEU A 559 12.48 -7.40 19.83
N CYS A 560 12.04 -7.25 21.09
CA CYS A 560 10.65 -7.42 21.50
C CYS A 560 9.90 -6.10 21.65
N SER A 561 10.51 -4.93 21.35
CA SER A 561 9.88 -3.63 21.55
C SER A 561 9.05 -3.18 20.36
N THR A 562 8.32 -2.10 20.56
CA THR A 562 7.62 -1.35 19.52
C THR A 562 8.46 -0.16 19.00
N ASP A 563 9.73 -0.07 19.40
CA ASP A 563 10.66 0.96 18.95
C ASP A 563 11.26 0.60 17.59
N GLU A 564 11.64 1.63 16.83
CA GLU A 564 12.32 1.41 15.54
C GLU A 564 13.68 0.73 15.71
N ILE A 565 13.93 -0.27 14.89
CA ILE A 565 15.22 -0.96 14.77
C ILE A 565 15.90 -0.52 13.48
N TYR A 566 17.19 -0.16 13.61
CA TYR A 566 18.05 0.12 12.46
C TYR A 566 18.68 -1.18 11.95
N ALA A 567 18.46 -1.44 10.64
CA ALA A 567 18.91 -2.64 9.96
C ALA A 567 19.61 -2.33 8.64
N GLU A 568 20.47 -3.22 8.20
CA GLU A 568 21.26 -3.04 6.99
C GLU A 568 21.48 -4.39 6.28
N LYS A 569 21.04 -4.50 5.03
CA LYS A 569 21.43 -5.59 4.14
C LYS A 569 22.80 -5.30 3.53
N LYS A 570 23.61 -6.33 3.36
CA LYS A 570 24.92 -6.18 2.73
C LYS A 570 24.81 -5.53 1.34
N TYR A 571 25.53 -4.45 1.11
CA TYR A 571 25.55 -3.66 -0.13
C TYR A 571 24.24 -2.97 -0.50
N LYS A 572 23.31 -2.79 0.43
CA LYS A 572 22.06 -2.04 0.25
C LYS A 572 22.04 -0.82 1.17
N ALA A 573 21.15 0.12 0.90
CA ALA A 573 20.90 1.23 1.79
C ALA A 573 20.31 0.74 3.12
N PRO A 574 20.78 1.30 4.25
CA PRO A 574 20.19 0.99 5.55
C PRO A 574 18.76 1.51 5.65
N PHE A 575 17.98 0.91 6.54
CA PHE A 575 16.60 1.30 6.78
C PHE A 575 16.21 1.05 8.23
N SER A 576 15.17 1.74 8.69
CA SER A 576 14.54 1.50 9.99
C SER A 576 13.18 0.84 9.81
N TYR A 577 12.79 0.01 10.76
CA TYR A 577 11.46 -0.59 10.83
C TYR A 577 11.07 -0.88 12.27
N VAL A 578 9.78 -0.93 12.55
CA VAL A 578 9.24 -1.39 13.83
C VAL A 578 9.10 -2.91 13.79
N PRO A 579 9.55 -3.67 14.80
CA PRO A 579 9.37 -5.11 14.87
C PRO A 579 7.90 -5.52 14.75
N THR A 580 7.66 -6.56 13.98
CA THR A 580 6.31 -7.12 13.75
C THR A 580 6.20 -8.57 14.24
N HIS A 581 7.25 -9.09 14.88
CA HIS A 581 7.39 -10.50 15.21
C HIS A 581 7.29 -10.79 16.70
N THR A 582 6.78 -11.95 17.02
CA THR A 582 6.97 -12.60 18.31
C THR A 582 8.28 -13.35 18.29
N LEU A 583 9.14 -13.09 19.28
CA LEU A 583 10.43 -13.74 19.43
C LEU A 583 10.29 -14.97 20.31
N VAL A 584 10.72 -16.12 19.81
CA VAL A 584 10.64 -17.42 20.49
C VAL A 584 12.05 -18.00 20.65
N LEU A 585 12.36 -18.40 21.85
CA LEU A 585 13.56 -19.18 22.17
C LEU A 585 13.15 -20.56 22.68
N TYR A 586 13.47 -21.64 21.96
CA TYR A 586 13.34 -22.96 22.55
C TYR A 586 14.69 -23.51 22.99
N THR A 587 14.77 -23.97 24.23
CA THR A 587 16.04 -24.39 24.85
C THR A 587 15.85 -25.47 25.90
N ASN A 588 16.90 -26.25 26.14
CA ASN A 588 17.00 -27.20 27.27
C ASN A 588 17.55 -26.47 28.53
N HIS A 589 18.20 -25.35 28.39
CA HIS A 589 18.81 -24.61 29.49
C HIS A 589 18.29 -23.17 29.51
N LEU A 590 17.69 -22.79 30.63
CA LEU A 590 17.26 -21.41 30.83
C LEU A 590 18.48 -20.49 30.90
N PRO A 591 18.56 -19.41 30.11
CA PRO A 591 19.69 -18.50 30.16
C PRO A 591 19.72 -17.74 31.49
N ARG A 592 20.91 -17.43 32.01
CA ARG A 592 21.03 -16.61 33.21
C ARG A 592 20.57 -15.19 32.91
N VAL A 593 19.72 -14.63 33.78
CA VAL A 593 19.23 -13.25 33.68
C VAL A 593 20.03 -12.38 34.64
N GLY A 594 20.84 -11.48 34.11
CA GLY A 594 21.73 -10.64 34.95
C GLY A 594 21.02 -9.43 35.59
N ALA A 595 19.78 -9.15 35.26
CA ALA A 595 19.03 -7.99 35.71
C ALA A 595 18.02 -8.36 36.81
N ILE A 596 17.93 -7.59 37.84
CA ILE A 596 16.93 -7.72 38.94
C ILE A 596 15.69 -6.88 38.62
N ASP A 597 15.76 -6.02 37.56
CA ASP A 597 14.69 -5.07 37.27
C ASP A 597 13.40 -5.75 36.76
N GLN A 598 12.26 -5.29 37.25
CA GLN A 598 10.93 -5.77 36.84
C GLN A 598 10.68 -5.58 35.33
N GLY A 599 11.34 -4.58 34.70
CA GLY A 599 11.21 -4.31 33.28
C GLY A 599 11.76 -5.43 32.40
N THR A 600 12.78 -6.17 32.85
CA THR A 600 13.30 -7.36 32.17
C THR A 600 12.37 -8.54 32.40
N TRP A 601 11.98 -8.80 33.65
CA TRP A 601 11.18 -9.98 34.01
C TRP A 601 9.78 -9.98 33.37
N ARG A 602 9.13 -8.82 33.23
CA ARG A 602 7.83 -8.72 32.55
C ARG A 602 7.90 -9.08 31.06
N ARG A 603 9.09 -9.09 30.47
CA ARG A 603 9.35 -9.44 29.07
C ARG A 603 9.74 -10.91 28.86
N LEU A 604 9.70 -11.72 29.89
CA LEU A 604 10.03 -13.15 29.81
C LEU A 604 8.78 -13.97 30.05
N ILE A 605 8.38 -14.77 29.08
CA ILE A 605 7.30 -15.73 29.19
C ILE A 605 7.93 -17.12 29.07
N VAL A 606 7.78 -17.94 30.13
CA VAL A 606 8.32 -19.32 30.12
C VAL A 606 7.19 -20.30 29.92
N ILE A 607 7.21 -21.01 28.81
CA ILE A 607 6.26 -22.08 28.49
C ILE A 607 6.95 -23.41 28.77
N PRO A 608 6.54 -24.14 29.86
CA PRO A 608 7.14 -25.42 30.19
C PRO A 608 6.64 -26.54 29.28
N PHE A 609 7.57 -27.33 28.73
CA PHE A 609 7.30 -28.57 28.00
C PHE A 609 7.71 -29.72 28.87
N ASN A 610 6.78 -30.24 29.67
CA ASN A 610 7.03 -31.26 30.68
C ASN A 610 6.76 -32.69 30.19
N ALA A 611 6.30 -32.85 28.95
CA ALA A 611 6.04 -34.16 28.35
C ALA A 611 7.33 -34.96 28.24
N LYS A 612 7.22 -36.30 28.41
CA LYS A 612 8.26 -37.26 28.09
C LYS A 612 7.75 -38.15 26.96
N ILE A 613 8.31 -37.94 25.77
CA ILE A 613 7.89 -38.64 24.55
C ILE A 613 8.88 -39.79 24.30
N GLU A 614 8.45 -41.04 24.58
CA GLU A 614 9.28 -42.23 24.49
C GLU A 614 8.57 -43.38 23.76
N GLY A 615 9.33 -44.35 23.31
CA GLY A 615 8.79 -45.55 22.68
C GLY A 615 8.07 -45.28 21.36
N LYS A 616 6.84 -45.79 21.22
CA LYS A 616 6.04 -45.62 20.01
C LYS A 616 5.60 -44.17 19.73
N ALA A 617 5.59 -43.31 20.75
CA ALA A 617 5.27 -41.91 20.60
C ALA A 617 6.44 -41.06 20.07
N ASP A 618 7.67 -41.59 20.09
CA ASP A 618 8.87 -40.94 19.50
C ASP A 618 8.89 -41.13 17.98
N ILE A 619 8.10 -40.34 17.29
CA ILE A 619 8.00 -40.34 15.82
C ILE A 619 9.13 -39.48 15.24
N LYS A 620 10.01 -40.10 14.42
CA LYS A 620 11.07 -39.35 13.73
C LYS A 620 10.49 -38.41 12.67
N ASN A 621 11.08 -37.22 12.55
CA ASN A 621 10.60 -36.18 11.64
C ASN A 621 9.12 -35.82 11.86
N TYR A 622 8.67 -35.83 13.11
CA TYR A 622 7.26 -35.60 13.45
C TYR A 622 6.77 -34.24 13.01
N ALA A 623 7.61 -33.20 12.99
CA ALA A 623 7.25 -31.87 12.43
C ALA A 623 6.92 -31.96 10.93
N ASP A 624 7.62 -32.79 10.15
CA ASP A 624 7.29 -33.02 8.73
C ASP A 624 5.96 -33.74 8.57
N PHE A 625 5.70 -34.71 9.43
CA PHE A 625 4.43 -35.43 9.45
C PHE A 625 3.27 -34.51 9.79
N LEU A 626 3.37 -33.72 10.86
CA LEU A 626 2.35 -32.77 11.28
C LEU A 626 2.09 -31.69 10.20
N PHE A 627 3.14 -31.21 9.57
CA PHE A 627 2.99 -30.23 8.48
C PHE A 627 2.21 -30.82 7.29
N LYS A 628 2.51 -32.08 6.91
CA LYS A 628 1.85 -32.74 5.77
C LYS A 628 0.42 -33.15 6.07
N MET A 629 0.14 -33.63 7.27
CA MET A 629 -1.15 -34.20 7.63
C MET A 629 -2.12 -33.21 8.26
N ALA A 630 -1.60 -32.20 8.91
CA ALA A 630 -2.39 -31.24 9.68
C ALA A 630 -2.02 -29.76 9.43
N GLY A 631 -1.16 -29.46 8.45
CA GLY A 631 -0.67 -28.08 8.25
C GLY A 631 -1.79 -27.06 8.07
N SER A 632 -2.83 -27.40 7.31
CA SER A 632 -4.01 -26.56 7.11
C SER A 632 -4.82 -26.35 8.38
N ALA A 633 -4.97 -27.41 9.19
CA ALA A 633 -5.62 -27.35 10.50
C ALA A 633 -4.82 -26.51 11.51
N VAL A 634 -3.49 -26.63 11.48
CA VAL A 634 -2.59 -25.78 12.30
C VAL A 634 -2.78 -24.30 11.95
N LEU A 635 -2.86 -23.96 10.65
CA LEU A 635 -3.11 -22.57 10.25
C LEU A 635 -4.50 -22.09 10.67
N GLN A 636 -5.53 -22.92 10.53
CA GLN A 636 -6.86 -22.62 11.03
C GLN A 636 -6.84 -22.34 12.54
N TRP A 637 -6.16 -23.22 13.32
CA TRP A 637 -5.98 -23.09 14.75
C TRP A 637 -5.25 -21.78 15.13
N ILE A 638 -4.25 -21.34 14.34
CA ILE A 638 -3.54 -20.06 14.52
C ILE A 638 -4.48 -18.89 14.29
N ILE A 639 -5.25 -18.91 13.19
CA ILE A 639 -6.21 -17.85 12.85
C ILE A 639 -7.30 -17.71 13.93
N GLU A 640 -7.79 -18.83 14.47
CA GLU A 640 -8.75 -18.81 15.57
C GLU A 640 -8.15 -18.22 16.86
N GLY A 641 -6.88 -18.54 17.14
CA GLY A 641 -6.12 -17.90 18.21
C GLY A 641 -6.02 -16.37 18.03
N ALA A 642 -5.67 -15.92 16.82
CA ALA A 642 -5.60 -14.50 16.48
C ALA A 642 -6.96 -13.80 16.64
N LYS A 643 -8.04 -14.36 16.11
CA LYS A 643 -9.41 -13.83 16.28
C LYS A 643 -9.79 -13.69 17.75
N ARG A 644 -9.48 -14.69 18.56
CA ARG A 644 -9.77 -14.68 20.00
C ARG A 644 -9.03 -13.54 20.70
N VAL A 645 -7.75 -13.37 20.41
CA VAL A 645 -6.94 -12.33 21.03
C VAL A 645 -7.40 -10.94 20.60
N ILE A 646 -7.70 -10.75 19.31
CA ILE A 646 -8.25 -9.49 18.80
C ILE A 646 -9.58 -9.16 19.49
N SER A 647 -10.50 -10.14 19.59
CA SER A 647 -11.81 -9.94 20.26
C SER A 647 -11.69 -9.66 21.75
N ASN A 648 -10.59 -10.06 22.39
CA ASN A 648 -10.31 -9.82 23.82
C ASN A 648 -9.37 -8.62 24.05
N ASP A 649 -9.31 -7.68 23.11
CA ASP A 649 -8.48 -6.45 23.23
C ASP A 649 -7.01 -6.77 23.58
N TYR A 650 -6.47 -7.80 22.92
CA TYR A 650 -5.09 -8.31 23.06
C TYR A 650 -4.68 -8.73 24.48
N LYS A 651 -5.66 -8.96 25.35
CA LYS A 651 -5.44 -9.42 26.71
C LYS A 651 -5.42 -10.94 26.75
N ILE A 652 -4.32 -11.52 27.22
CA ILE A 652 -4.18 -12.95 27.45
C ILE A 652 -3.95 -13.23 28.93
N VAL A 653 -4.52 -14.32 29.42
CA VAL A 653 -4.42 -14.71 30.81
C VAL A 653 -3.40 -15.84 30.96
N GLN A 654 -2.31 -15.59 31.66
CA GLN A 654 -1.29 -16.60 31.91
C GLN A 654 -1.86 -17.69 32.84
N PRO A 655 -1.82 -18.98 32.44
CA PRO A 655 -2.21 -20.09 33.29
C PRO A 655 -1.24 -20.25 34.47
N LYS A 656 -1.67 -20.97 35.51
CA LYS A 656 -0.87 -21.17 36.72
C LYS A 656 0.49 -21.78 36.42
N VAL A 657 0.55 -22.79 35.56
CA VAL A 657 1.80 -23.49 35.19
C VAL A 657 2.85 -22.54 34.58
N VAL A 658 2.42 -21.54 33.80
CA VAL A 658 3.31 -20.53 33.22
C VAL A 658 3.78 -19.54 34.29
N ARG A 659 2.89 -19.07 35.13
CA ARG A 659 3.25 -18.19 36.28
C ARG A 659 4.24 -18.84 37.23
N ASP A 660 3.99 -20.10 37.60
CA ASP A 660 4.88 -20.88 38.48
C ASP A 660 6.25 -21.10 37.83
N ALA A 661 6.29 -21.39 36.52
CA ALA A 661 7.55 -21.52 35.78
C ALA A 661 8.37 -20.21 35.74
N ILE A 662 7.71 -19.07 35.50
CA ILE A 662 8.35 -17.76 35.53
C ILE A 662 8.84 -17.44 36.94
N GLN A 663 8.05 -17.71 37.96
CA GLN A 663 8.42 -17.45 39.36
C GLN A 663 9.64 -18.30 39.77
N LYS A 664 9.62 -19.59 39.47
CA LYS A 664 10.77 -20.49 39.72
C LYS A 664 12.02 -20.05 38.96
N TYR A 665 11.85 -19.60 37.71
CA TYR A 665 12.98 -19.07 36.93
C TYR A 665 13.56 -17.79 37.55
N LYS A 666 12.72 -16.90 38.06
CA LYS A 666 13.11 -15.69 38.76
C LYS A 666 13.89 -16.01 40.07
N GLU A 667 13.36 -16.93 40.87
CA GLU A 667 14.01 -17.39 42.09
C GLU A 667 15.39 -18.00 41.81
N ASN A 668 15.50 -18.89 40.83
CA ASN A 668 16.78 -19.48 40.42
C ASN A 668 17.81 -18.46 39.86
N ASN A 669 17.41 -17.25 39.51
CA ASN A 669 18.29 -16.19 39.00
C ASN A 669 18.51 -15.08 40.03
N ASP A 670 17.92 -15.17 41.22
CA ASP A 670 18.14 -14.18 42.31
C ASP A 670 19.45 -14.45 43.04
N TRP A 671 20.53 -14.14 42.34
CA TRP A 671 21.88 -14.27 42.82
C TRP A 671 22.13 -13.58 44.17
N LEU A 672 21.39 -12.47 44.43
CA LEU A 672 21.56 -11.72 45.66
C LEU A 672 20.86 -12.43 46.82
N ALA A 673 19.63 -12.92 46.61
CA ALA A 673 18.92 -13.73 47.60
C ALA A 673 19.74 -14.98 47.96
N HIS A 674 20.30 -15.70 46.99
CA HIS A 674 21.15 -16.87 47.25
C HIS A 674 22.36 -16.50 48.11
N PHE A 675 23.07 -15.41 47.74
CA PHE A 675 24.21 -14.96 48.56
C PHE A 675 23.78 -14.57 49.98
N LEU A 676 22.65 -13.85 50.13
CA LEU A 676 22.13 -13.45 51.43
C LEU A 676 21.71 -14.66 52.26
N ASP A 677 21.01 -15.62 51.67
CA ASP A 677 20.56 -16.83 52.35
C ASP A 677 21.73 -17.75 52.79
N ASP A 678 22.70 -17.92 51.91
CA ASP A 678 23.85 -18.81 52.15
C ASP A 678 24.89 -18.19 53.13
N CYS A 679 25.20 -16.89 52.96
CA CYS A 679 26.37 -16.26 53.62
C CYS A 679 26.00 -15.24 54.70
N CYS A 680 24.70 -14.84 54.82
CA CYS A 680 24.34 -13.72 55.68
C CYS A 680 23.25 -14.06 56.70
N GLU A 681 23.21 -13.29 57.78
CA GLU A 681 22.11 -13.24 58.73
C GLU A 681 21.48 -11.85 58.71
N MET A 682 20.16 -11.77 58.72
CA MET A 682 19.39 -10.53 58.76
C MET A 682 18.94 -10.22 60.19
N GLY A 683 19.02 -8.96 60.61
CA GLY A 683 18.56 -8.51 61.94
C GLY A 683 18.79 -7.03 62.11
N ASP A 684 17.84 -6.34 62.80
CA ASP A 684 17.86 -4.88 62.96
C ASP A 684 19.14 -4.33 63.64
N ASP A 685 19.73 -5.14 64.52
CA ASP A 685 20.93 -4.77 65.29
C ASP A 685 22.25 -5.17 64.61
N PHE A 686 22.17 -5.79 63.41
CA PHE A 686 23.37 -6.26 62.72
C PHE A 686 24.00 -5.17 61.86
N GLU A 687 25.31 -5.19 61.80
CA GLU A 687 26.08 -4.32 60.93
C GLU A 687 27.31 -5.05 60.35
N ALA A 688 27.71 -4.65 59.14
CA ALA A 688 28.90 -5.18 58.47
C ALA A 688 29.66 -4.06 57.76
N LYS A 689 30.99 -4.19 57.66
CA LYS A 689 31.76 -3.27 56.82
C LYS A 689 31.56 -3.58 55.35
N SER A 690 31.26 -2.55 54.58
CA SER A 690 30.97 -2.66 53.16
C SER A 690 32.07 -3.39 52.36
N GLY A 691 33.38 -3.12 52.65
CA GLY A 691 34.48 -3.78 51.95
C GLY A 691 34.61 -5.27 52.24
N GLU A 692 34.45 -5.69 53.48
CA GLU A 692 34.46 -7.10 53.91
C GLU A 692 33.27 -7.85 53.28
N PHE A 693 32.13 -7.22 53.25
CA PHE A 693 30.92 -7.77 52.69
C PHE A 693 31.00 -8.02 51.15
N TYR A 694 31.60 -7.09 50.41
CA TYR A 694 31.84 -7.29 48.98
C TYR A 694 32.91 -8.35 48.70
N ASN A 695 33.92 -8.46 49.55
CA ASN A 695 34.94 -9.51 49.40
C ASN A 695 34.33 -10.91 49.65
N ALA A 696 33.47 -11.07 50.67
CA ALA A 696 32.72 -12.32 50.89
C ALA A 696 31.85 -12.67 49.67
N TYR A 697 31.15 -11.68 49.08
CA TYR A 697 30.40 -11.87 47.86
C TYR A 697 31.29 -12.34 46.70
N ARG A 698 32.48 -11.76 46.52
CA ARG A 698 33.43 -12.20 45.49
C ARG A 698 33.89 -13.63 45.70
N SER A 699 34.20 -14.01 46.95
CA SER A 699 34.62 -15.37 47.32
C SER A 699 33.49 -16.37 47.03
N TYR A 700 32.27 -16.03 47.41
CA TYR A 700 31.06 -16.83 47.12
C TYR A 700 30.86 -17.04 45.59
N CYS A 701 30.95 -15.97 44.81
CA CYS A 701 30.83 -16.07 43.35
C CYS A 701 31.93 -16.97 42.75
N LEU A 702 33.16 -16.92 43.24
CA LEU A 702 34.26 -17.78 42.78
C LEU A 702 34.00 -19.25 43.11
N GLN A 703 33.52 -19.55 44.31
CA GLN A 703 33.19 -20.92 44.76
C GLN A 703 32.02 -21.52 43.98
N MET A 704 30.97 -20.71 43.74
CA MET A 704 29.79 -21.15 43.04
C MET A 704 29.86 -21.06 41.51
N GLY A 705 31.01 -20.56 40.98
CA GLY A 705 31.11 -20.33 39.51
C GLY A 705 30.21 -19.22 38.99
N GLU A 706 29.81 -18.28 39.86
CA GLU A 706 28.90 -17.19 39.52
C GLU A 706 29.68 -15.98 38.98
N TYR A 707 29.00 -15.16 38.18
CA TYR A 707 29.59 -13.90 37.68
C TYR A 707 29.64 -12.88 38.81
N THR A 708 30.86 -12.43 39.12
CA THR A 708 31.11 -11.35 40.11
C THR A 708 30.70 -10.00 39.50
N ARG A 709 29.70 -9.34 40.07
CA ARG A 709 29.24 -8.02 39.66
C ARG A 709 30.14 -6.92 40.18
N SER A 710 30.10 -5.74 39.54
CA SER A 710 30.82 -4.58 40.03
C SER A 710 30.33 -4.18 41.42
N THR A 711 31.21 -3.46 42.18
CA THR A 711 30.81 -2.92 43.49
C THR A 711 29.57 -2.04 43.41
N THR A 712 29.46 -1.25 42.35
CA THR A 712 28.30 -0.37 42.12
C THR A 712 27.01 -1.16 41.94
N ASP A 713 27.02 -2.18 41.05
CA ASP A 713 25.84 -3.01 40.79
C ASP A 713 25.46 -3.83 42.03
N PHE A 714 26.43 -4.38 42.74
CA PHE A 714 26.21 -5.14 43.96
C PHE A 714 25.52 -4.30 45.02
N TYR A 715 26.07 -3.11 45.34
CA TYR A 715 25.47 -2.28 46.38
C TYR A 715 24.13 -1.65 45.95
N SER A 716 23.97 -1.31 44.68
CA SER A 716 22.69 -0.85 44.18
C SER A 716 21.60 -1.93 44.33
N ALA A 717 21.93 -3.19 44.03
CA ALA A 717 21.02 -4.30 44.22
C ALA A 717 20.72 -4.53 45.74
N LEU A 718 21.72 -4.49 46.58
CA LEU A 718 21.58 -4.65 48.02
C LEU A 718 20.69 -3.53 48.63
N GLU A 719 20.91 -2.28 48.23
CA GLU A 719 20.11 -1.13 48.69
C GLU A 719 18.63 -1.26 48.24
N SER A 720 18.37 -1.89 47.10
CA SER A 720 17.00 -2.15 46.60
C SER A 720 16.22 -3.15 47.47
N THR A 721 16.89 -3.96 48.29
CA THR A 721 16.24 -4.86 49.27
C THR A 721 15.85 -4.17 50.56
N GLY A 722 16.09 -2.87 50.68
CA GLY A 722 15.81 -2.09 51.89
C GLY A 722 16.96 -1.99 52.89
N VAL A 723 18.10 -2.61 52.58
CA VAL A 723 19.31 -2.54 53.40
C VAL A 723 19.90 -1.14 53.34
N VAL A 724 20.25 -0.56 54.49
CA VAL A 724 20.77 0.81 54.61
C VAL A 724 22.27 0.82 54.67
N ARG A 725 22.92 1.59 53.80
CA ARG A 725 24.37 1.79 53.79
C ARG A 725 24.72 3.26 54.08
N LYS A 726 25.54 3.47 55.12
CA LYS A 726 25.93 4.82 55.57
C LYS A 726 27.46 4.95 55.70
N ARG A 727 27.99 6.13 55.37
CA ARG A 727 29.40 6.47 55.60
C ARG A 727 29.60 6.93 57.01
N THR A 728 30.52 6.27 57.74
CA THR A 728 30.96 6.59 59.10
C THR A 728 32.40 7.04 59.12
N ARG A 729 32.93 7.39 60.32
CA ARG A 729 34.37 7.73 60.52
C ARG A 729 35.28 6.54 60.23
N THR A 730 34.80 5.31 60.40
CA THR A 730 35.55 4.06 60.28
C THR A 730 35.37 3.39 58.90
N GLY A 731 34.60 4.00 57.98
CA GLY A 731 34.34 3.47 56.67
C GLY A 731 32.84 3.48 56.32
N VAL A 732 32.46 2.73 55.28
CA VAL A 732 31.03 2.56 54.90
C VAL A 732 30.51 1.32 55.59
N ILE A 733 29.44 1.46 56.38
CA ILE A 733 28.77 0.39 57.12
C ILE A 733 27.43 0.09 56.49
N ILE A 734 27.10 -1.18 56.44
CA ILE A 734 25.80 -1.76 56.02
C ILE A 734 25.08 -2.13 57.31
N TYR A 735 23.84 -1.70 57.45
CA TYR A 735 22.95 -1.96 58.59
C TYR A 735 21.85 -2.95 58.22
N GLY A 736 21.48 -3.79 59.16
CA GLY A 736 20.38 -4.76 58.99
C GLY A 736 20.85 -6.14 58.61
N LEU A 737 22.17 -6.37 58.45
CA LEU A 737 22.71 -7.69 58.15
C LEU A 737 24.18 -7.83 58.58
N LYS A 738 24.61 -9.08 58.77
CA LYS A 738 26.02 -9.47 59.00
C LYS A 738 26.36 -10.75 58.23
N LEU A 739 27.64 -11.03 58.03
CA LEU A 739 28.13 -12.30 57.51
C LEU A 739 27.95 -13.41 58.56
N LYS A 740 27.67 -14.65 58.13
CA LYS A 740 27.72 -15.83 58.98
C LYS A 740 29.18 -16.09 59.42
N SER A 741 29.42 -16.65 60.61
CA SER A 741 30.73 -16.84 61.20
C SER A 741 31.70 -17.68 60.36
N GLU A 742 31.24 -18.48 59.46
CA GLU A 742 32.03 -19.26 58.51
C GLU A 742 32.58 -18.46 57.32
N PHE A 743 32.14 -17.22 57.15
CA PHE A 743 32.47 -16.30 56.06
C PHE A 743 33.08 -14.96 56.59
N GLU A 744 33.34 -14.85 57.89
CA GLU A 744 34.09 -13.77 58.51
C GLU A 744 35.59 -14.01 58.38
N ASP A 745 36.25 -13.49 57.30
CA ASP A 745 37.69 -13.41 57.17
C ASP A 745 38.15 -11.95 57.18
#